data_170fb04cb0b0b9e33c25e6e9baaa4d85
#
_entry.id   170fb04cb0b0b9e33c25e6e9baaa4d85
#
_cell.length_a   1.000
_cell.length_b   1.000
_cell.length_c   1.000
_cell.angle_alpha   90.00
_cell.angle_beta   90.00
_cell.angle_gamma   90.00
#
_symmetry.space_group_name_H-M   'P 1'
#
loop_
_entity.id
_entity.type
_entity.pdbx_description
1 polymer ?
#
loop_
_entity_poly.entity_id
_entity_poly.type
_entity_poly.pdbx_seq_one_letter_code
_entity_poly.pdbx_strand_id
1 'polypeptide(L)'
;MSVKPRNDLLGLLARHPVAANLMMAMMIIAGIWGLSKLNAQFFPNFDIDFVSVKVVWVGASAEDIEKLITEPLEQQLRGVDRAKELRSRSVDGLSLVTLEFKEGTDMGLAVDQVKEQVDLVRNLPATAETPEIGRIINYEPIASVLIAGPDDPRGLRSIVRRFERELLERGISNIRIFGLPEEEIAIQIPSETLRELGISLEDIGRRVGAASRDLPVGVIGRGESARQLRFKDQRRGELAFADLPVIAAEDGRLLTLGDIADIQRRPQNAQTTVTYRGRPAVEMRLSRSKDADSLKSARIMREWVEQTRPLLPTGFELNVYDERWGYIKDRINLLLKNGATGLVLVILILYLFLNVPAASWVTVGIPTSFMAALGALYVYGGSINMISLFGLIMTLGIIVDDAIVVGEDAVTHFERGDSPLTAVQKGAQRMLAPVLASSLTTIAAFMPLLLVGGIIGIILRTLPMVVICVILASLIEAFLVLPGHLRGTFTRVGSYRPKRLRKKLDDGFVRFRELRFRPMIVAGVRYRWMTVALAAAIFIVSIGWVAGGRIAFNFFPVAEGPIFFANVDFVAGTPQKHVADHLAKVEQALWDTNDHFGGGLVVTAISRLGLGESGDWERRRSDNIGSVLVELVKPDARAVRNRTFIEEWRTRIPDAPGLENLSIKEPTAGPPGQDIEVQITGSSLLAVKSAAVTLKNLLIDIPGVSGVEDDMPYGREQLILRLTPTGEALGLSVENLGRQLRAGYEGYLVQVMADNNDEVEVRVVLPDSER
;
A
#
# COMPACT_ATOMS: atom_id res chain seq x y z
N MET A 1 33.71 -45.82 -35.05
CA MET A 1 32.62 -46.51 -34.33
C MET A 1 31.32 -45.75 -34.60
N SER A 2 30.43 -46.38 -35.42
CA SER A 2 29.10 -45.81 -35.70
C SER A 2 28.21 -45.96 -34.46
N VAL A 3 28.00 -44.89 -33.75
CA VAL A 3 27.02 -44.90 -32.64
C VAL A 3 25.66 -45.11 -33.29
N LYS A 4 25.04 -46.26 -33.07
CA LYS A 4 23.63 -46.50 -33.44
C LYS A 4 22.78 -45.41 -32.78
N PRO A 5 21.85 -44.80 -33.52
CA PRO A 5 20.93 -43.81 -32.92
C PRO A 5 20.10 -44.50 -31.84
N ARG A 6 20.36 -44.15 -30.59
CA ARG A 6 19.55 -44.55 -29.46
C ARG A 6 18.14 -43.99 -29.66
N ASN A 7 17.12 -44.81 -29.40
CA ASN A 7 15.71 -44.39 -29.37
C ASN A 7 15.37 -43.57 -28.12
N ASP A 8 16.15 -42.49 -27.88
CA ASP A 8 15.94 -41.58 -26.79
C ASP A 8 14.84 -40.60 -27.18
N LEU A 9 14.14 -40.06 -26.20
CA LEU A 9 13.03 -39.09 -26.35
C LEU A 9 13.45 -37.90 -27.26
N LEU A 10 14.67 -37.41 -27.11
CA LEU A 10 15.29 -36.37 -27.94
C LEU A 10 15.36 -36.80 -29.41
N GLY A 11 15.77 -38.03 -29.67
CA GLY A 11 15.84 -38.60 -31.03
C GLY A 11 14.47 -38.76 -31.67
N LEU A 12 13.48 -39.11 -30.90
CA LEU A 12 12.08 -39.31 -31.40
C LEU A 12 11.48 -37.97 -31.80
N LEU A 13 11.60 -36.92 -30.97
CA LEU A 13 11.08 -35.57 -31.25
C LEU A 13 11.82 -34.90 -32.42
N ALA A 14 13.14 -35.04 -32.50
CA ALA A 14 13.91 -34.57 -33.65
C ALA A 14 13.52 -35.24 -34.97
N ARG A 15 12.94 -36.45 -34.97
CA ARG A 15 12.42 -37.14 -36.14
C ARG A 15 11.08 -36.63 -36.65
N HIS A 16 10.29 -35.97 -35.81
CA HIS A 16 8.94 -35.53 -36.13
C HIS A 16 8.80 -33.99 -36.12
N PRO A 17 8.98 -33.33 -37.27
CA PRO A 17 8.90 -31.86 -37.35
C PRO A 17 7.51 -31.32 -36.93
N VAL A 18 6.46 -32.13 -37.12
CA VAL A 18 5.10 -31.78 -36.66
C VAL A 18 5.03 -31.69 -35.13
N ALA A 19 5.74 -32.58 -34.41
CA ALA A 19 5.76 -32.54 -32.93
C ALA A 19 6.43 -31.26 -32.40
N ALA A 20 7.54 -30.84 -33.01
CA ALA A 20 8.21 -29.58 -32.64
C ALA A 20 7.31 -28.37 -32.88
N ASN A 21 6.61 -28.31 -34.05
CA ASN A 21 5.66 -27.22 -34.33
C ASN A 21 4.47 -27.20 -33.36
N LEU A 22 3.90 -28.38 -33.04
CA LEU A 22 2.79 -28.48 -32.08
C LEU A 22 3.21 -28.04 -30.69
N MET A 23 4.41 -28.46 -30.26
CA MET A 23 4.93 -28.06 -28.94
C MET A 23 5.17 -26.55 -28.86
N MET A 24 5.77 -25.94 -29.89
CA MET A 24 5.94 -24.51 -29.99
C MET A 24 4.59 -23.77 -29.98
N ALA A 25 3.63 -24.25 -30.76
CA ALA A 25 2.28 -23.67 -30.75
C ALA A 25 1.60 -23.79 -29.39
N MET A 26 1.72 -24.93 -28.72
CA MET A 26 1.21 -25.13 -27.35
C MET A 26 1.86 -24.17 -26.36
N MET A 27 3.18 -23.97 -26.42
CA MET A 27 3.90 -23.02 -25.57
C MET A 27 3.40 -21.58 -25.78
N ILE A 28 3.19 -21.17 -27.03
CA ILE A 28 2.67 -19.84 -27.37
C ILE A 28 1.21 -19.70 -26.90
N ILE A 29 0.35 -20.68 -27.15
CA ILE A 29 -1.06 -20.65 -26.73
C ILE A 29 -1.16 -20.59 -25.21
N ALA A 30 -0.38 -21.42 -24.50
CA ALA A 30 -0.32 -21.38 -23.03
C ALA A 30 0.11 -20.01 -22.50
N GLY A 31 1.06 -19.35 -23.20
CA GLY A 31 1.48 -18.01 -22.86
C GLY A 31 0.42 -16.95 -23.09
N ILE A 32 -0.26 -16.98 -24.25
CA ILE A 32 -1.38 -16.05 -24.54
C ILE A 32 -2.49 -16.24 -23.51
N TRP A 33 -2.84 -17.49 -23.20
CA TRP A 33 -3.83 -17.79 -22.15
C TRP A 33 -3.37 -17.29 -20.79
N GLY A 34 -2.14 -17.58 -20.35
CA GLY A 34 -1.57 -17.09 -19.10
C GLY A 34 -1.58 -15.56 -19.04
N LEU A 35 -1.11 -14.89 -20.09
CA LEU A 35 -1.08 -13.42 -20.16
C LEU A 35 -2.49 -12.80 -20.05
N SER A 36 -3.52 -13.44 -20.61
CA SER A 36 -4.91 -12.97 -20.52
C SER A 36 -5.53 -13.13 -19.12
N LYS A 37 -4.92 -13.94 -18.27
CA LYS A 37 -5.41 -14.28 -16.92
C LYS A 37 -4.55 -13.72 -15.79
N LEU A 38 -3.28 -13.39 -16.07
CA LEU A 38 -2.38 -12.80 -15.09
C LEU A 38 -2.82 -11.37 -14.74
N ASN A 39 -3.03 -11.11 -13.45
CA ASN A 39 -3.35 -9.78 -12.94
C ASN A 39 -2.09 -8.91 -12.89
N ALA A 40 -2.23 -7.64 -13.30
CA ALA A 40 -1.20 -6.63 -13.13
C ALA A 40 -1.38 -5.96 -11.76
N GLN A 41 -0.28 -5.87 -11.00
CA GLN A 41 -0.25 -5.29 -9.66
C GLN A 41 1.13 -4.68 -9.34
N PHE A 42 1.22 -3.85 -8.30
CA PHE A 42 2.48 -3.21 -7.97
C PHE A 42 3.45 -4.19 -7.29
N PHE A 43 3.01 -4.79 -6.19
CA PHE A 43 3.71 -5.89 -5.52
C PHE A 43 2.92 -7.20 -5.65
N PRO A 44 3.56 -8.36 -5.44
CA PRO A 44 2.85 -9.63 -5.28
C PRO A 44 1.82 -9.51 -4.15
N ASN A 45 0.67 -10.14 -4.30
CA ASN A 45 -0.31 -10.19 -3.22
C ASN A 45 0.30 -10.89 -2.00
N PHE A 46 0.21 -10.25 -0.85
CA PHE A 46 0.52 -10.86 0.43
C PHE A 46 -0.62 -10.60 1.40
N ASP A 47 -0.91 -11.58 2.19
CA ASP A 47 -1.84 -11.44 3.29
C ASP A 47 -1.10 -10.86 4.49
N ILE A 48 -1.76 -9.96 5.20
CA ILE A 48 -1.28 -9.44 6.45
C ILE A 48 -1.96 -10.27 7.53
N ASP A 49 -1.15 -11.02 8.27
CA ASP A 49 -1.64 -11.90 9.32
C ASP A 49 -1.80 -11.12 10.64
N PHE A 50 -2.63 -10.07 10.59
CA PHE A 50 -2.93 -9.20 11.72
C PHE A 50 -4.43 -9.18 12.01
N VAL A 51 -4.76 -9.21 13.30
CA VAL A 51 -6.11 -8.96 13.82
C VAL A 51 -6.05 -7.72 14.71
N SER A 52 -6.97 -6.79 14.54
CA SER A 52 -7.11 -5.60 15.37
C SER A 52 -8.36 -5.69 16.25
N VAL A 53 -8.22 -5.25 17.49
CA VAL A 53 -9.30 -5.02 18.45
C VAL A 53 -9.31 -3.54 18.78
N LYS A 54 -10.38 -2.84 18.41
CA LYS A 54 -10.56 -1.42 18.62
C LYS A 54 -11.70 -1.19 19.62
N VAL A 55 -11.46 -0.36 20.62
CA VAL A 55 -12.49 0.05 21.59
C VAL A 55 -12.45 1.56 21.72
N VAL A 56 -13.61 2.20 21.53
CA VAL A 56 -13.78 3.64 21.68
C VAL A 56 -14.44 3.92 23.01
N TRP A 57 -13.89 4.86 23.78
CA TRP A 57 -14.47 5.36 25.03
C TRP A 57 -14.31 6.87 25.10
N VAL A 58 -15.27 7.55 24.51
CA VAL A 58 -15.25 9.01 24.38
C VAL A 58 -15.12 9.70 25.76
N GLY A 59 -14.20 10.68 25.86
CA GLY A 59 -13.95 11.46 27.07
C GLY A 59 -13.04 10.79 28.11
N ALA A 60 -12.55 9.57 27.85
CA ALA A 60 -11.56 8.93 28.71
C ALA A 60 -10.14 9.40 28.36
N SER A 61 -9.29 9.57 29.36
CA SER A 61 -7.87 9.85 29.15
C SER A 61 -7.11 8.62 28.65
N ALA A 62 -5.94 8.83 28.07
CA ALA A 62 -5.08 7.71 27.64
C ALA A 62 -4.73 6.76 28.79
N GLU A 63 -4.57 7.29 30.03
CA GLU A 63 -4.31 6.50 31.25
C GLU A 63 -5.52 5.63 31.64
N ASP A 64 -6.75 6.20 31.54
CA ASP A 64 -7.98 5.44 31.82
C ASP A 64 -8.19 4.34 30.78
N ILE A 65 -7.95 4.66 29.51
CA ILE A 65 -7.99 3.69 28.40
C ILE A 65 -7.00 2.56 28.65
N GLU A 66 -5.75 2.88 29.02
CA GLU A 66 -4.72 1.89 29.30
C GLU A 66 -5.16 0.94 30.41
N LYS A 67 -5.52 1.49 31.58
CA LYS A 67 -5.83 0.71 32.79
C LYS A 67 -7.15 -0.07 32.73
N LEU A 68 -8.18 0.53 32.12
CA LEU A 68 -9.55 -0.01 32.20
C LEU A 68 -9.96 -0.78 30.94
N ILE A 69 -9.25 -0.60 29.81
CA ILE A 69 -9.57 -1.26 28.56
C ILE A 69 -8.38 -2.05 28.03
N THR A 70 -7.23 -1.39 27.82
CA THR A 70 -6.11 -2.00 27.12
C THR A 70 -5.47 -3.14 27.90
N GLU A 71 -5.12 -2.91 29.18
CA GLU A 71 -4.52 -3.94 30.04
C GLU A 71 -5.41 -5.19 30.20
N PRO A 72 -6.74 -5.08 30.46
CA PRO A 72 -7.63 -6.22 30.51
C PRO A 72 -7.69 -6.99 29.20
N LEU A 73 -7.71 -6.29 28.04
CA LEU A 73 -7.67 -6.92 26.73
C LEU A 73 -6.35 -7.65 26.49
N GLU A 74 -5.22 -7.01 26.79
CA GLU A 74 -3.91 -7.63 26.65
C GLU A 74 -3.76 -8.92 27.45
N GLN A 75 -4.26 -8.91 28.70
CA GLN A 75 -4.19 -10.08 29.57
C GLN A 75 -4.91 -11.29 28.98
N GLN A 76 -6.07 -11.11 28.36
CA GLN A 76 -6.81 -12.18 27.73
C GLN A 76 -6.20 -12.57 26.38
N LEU A 77 -5.77 -11.60 25.59
CA LEU A 77 -5.28 -11.83 24.22
C LEU A 77 -3.88 -12.46 24.17
N ARG A 78 -3.10 -12.42 25.27
CA ARG A 78 -1.80 -13.13 25.36
C ARG A 78 -1.91 -14.65 25.21
N GLY A 79 -3.09 -15.20 25.49
CA GLY A 79 -3.35 -16.64 25.38
C GLY A 79 -3.79 -17.13 24.00
N VAL A 80 -3.89 -16.23 23.00
CA VAL A 80 -4.35 -16.60 21.66
C VAL A 80 -3.29 -17.43 20.94
N ASP A 81 -3.71 -18.59 20.42
CA ASP A 81 -2.82 -19.52 19.75
C ASP A 81 -2.18 -18.91 18.49
N ARG A 82 -0.90 -19.25 18.27
CA ARG A 82 -0.11 -18.79 17.13
C ARG A 82 0.10 -17.27 17.03
N ALA A 83 -0.31 -16.50 18.02
CA ALA A 83 0.10 -15.10 18.11
C ALA A 83 1.64 -15.03 18.20
N LYS A 84 2.24 -14.16 17.40
CA LYS A 84 3.68 -13.92 17.34
C LYS A 84 4.04 -12.71 18.18
N GLU A 85 3.27 -11.65 18.04
CA GLU A 85 3.48 -10.38 18.73
C GLU A 85 2.13 -9.73 19.02
N LEU A 86 2.02 -9.07 20.17
CA LEU A 86 0.89 -8.24 20.55
C LEU A 86 1.40 -6.83 20.78
N ARG A 87 0.83 -5.88 20.09
CA ARG A 87 1.08 -4.44 20.24
C ARG A 87 -0.20 -3.74 20.60
N SER A 88 -0.13 -2.81 21.53
CA SER A 88 -1.27 -2.00 21.92
C SER A 88 -0.93 -0.52 21.90
N ARG A 89 -1.96 0.28 21.69
CA ARG A 89 -1.89 1.73 21.70
C ARG A 89 -3.08 2.30 22.45
N SER A 90 -2.80 3.04 23.51
CA SER A 90 -3.79 3.75 24.30
C SER A 90 -3.63 5.25 24.05
N VAL A 91 -4.68 5.88 23.53
CA VAL A 91 -4.76 7.34 23.34
C VAL A 91 -6.07 7.84 23.90
N ASP A 92 -6.22 9.17 24.03
CA ASP A 92 -7.47 9.74 24.54
C ASP A 92 -8.66 9.23 23.72
N GLY A 93 -9.59 8.58 24.41
CA GLY A 93 -10.82 8.04 23.82
C GLY A 93 -10.69 6.74 23.01
N LEU A 94 -9.50 6.15 22.84
CA LEU A 94 -9.32 4.99 21.95
C LEU A 94 -8.28 4.01 22.46
N SER A 95 -8.66 2.73 22.53
CA SER A 95 -7.76 1.58 22.65
C SER A 95 -7.68 0.84 21.34
N LEU A 96 -6.47 0.53 20.89
CA LEU A 96 -6.21 -0.29 19.72
C LEU A 96 -5.21 -1.38 20.09
N VAL A 97 -5.64 -2.64 20.04
CA VAL A 97 -4.77 -3.80 20.25
C VAL A 97 -4.63 -4.56 18.96
N THR A 98 -3.40 -4.79 18.53
CA THR A 98 -3.08 -5.47 17.26
C THR A 98 -2.28 -6.73 17.56
N LEU A 99 -2.73 -7.87 17.04
CA LEU A 99 -2.05 -9.16 17.13
C LEU A 99 -1.46 -9.52 15.77
N GLU A 100 -0.16 -9.78 15.75
CA GLU A 100 0.52 -10.41 14.61
C GLU A 100 0.53 -11.92 14.80
N PHE A 101 0.13 -12.65 13.77
CA PHE A 101 0.12 -14.12 13.79
C PHE A 101 1.31 -14.69 13.01
N LYS A 102 1.66 -15.94 13.31
CA LYS A 102 2.68 -16.68 12.57
C LYS A 102 2.19 -16.98 11.16
N GLU A 103 3.10 -16.94 10.20
CA GLU A 103 2.82 -17.25 8.79
C GLU A 103 2.08 -18.59 8.63
N GLY A 104 1.06 -18.61 7.75
CA GLY A 104 0.22 -19.78 7.50
C GLY A 104 -0.80 -20.08 8.60
N THR A 105 -1.14 -19.09 9.44
CA THR A 105 -2.26 -19.19 10.37
C THR A 105 -3.58 -19.03 9.60
N ASP A 106 -4.58 -19.87 9.95
CA ASP A 106 -5.94 -19.65 9.46
C ASP A 106 -6.51 -18.40 10.14
N MET A 107 -6.57 -17.30 9.37
CA MET A 107 -7.01 -16.02 9.90
C MET A 107 -8.50 -15.95 10.23
N GLY A 108 -9.32 -16.84 9.65
CA GLY A 108 -10.74 -16.99 10.05
C GLY A 108 -10.84 -17.49 11.48
N LEU A 109 -10.15 -18.61 11.75
CA LEU A 109 -10.07 -19.17 13.10
C LEU A 109 -9.40 -18.21 14.11
N ALA A 110 -8.36 -17.49 13.67
CA ALA A 110 -7.67 -16.50 14.52
C ALA A 110 -8.61 -15.37 14.96
N VAL A 111 -9.43 -14.82 14.04
CA VAL A 111 -10.43 -13.81 14.37
C VAL A 111 -11.47 -14.33 15.36
N ASP A 112 -11.93 -15.57 15.16
CA ASP A 112 -12.92 -16.18 16.06
C ASP A 112 -12.34 -16.43 17.45
N GLN A 113 -11.08 -16.87 17.58
CA GLN A 113 -10.38 -16.99 18.86
C GLN A 113 -10.20 -15.62 19.53
N VAL A 114 -9.81 -14.59 18.80
CA VAL A 114 -9.70 -13.23 19.36
C VAL A 114 -11.04 -12.75 19.85
N LYS A 115 -12.15 -12.97 19.13
CA LYS A 115 -13.50 -12.63 19.58
C LYS A 115 -13.86 -13.34 20.90
N GLU A 116 -13.61 -14.66 20.96
CA GLU A 116 -13.87 -15.44 22.15
C GLU A 116 -13.10 -14.90 23.37
N GLN A 117 -11.82 -14.55 23.20
CA GLN A 117 -11.03 -14.00 24.29
C GLN A 117 -11.50 -12.59 24.70
N VAL A 118 -11.89 -11.74 23.76
CA VAL A 118 -12.44 -10.41 24.05
C VAL A 118 -13.77 -10.52 24.79
N ASP A 119 -14.64 -11.45 24.43
CA ASP A 119 -15.93 -11.70 25.09
C ASP A 119 -15.79 -12.17 26.54
N LEU A 120 -14.62 -12.70 26.93
CA LEU A 120 -14.31 -13.06 28.31
C LEU A 120 -13.96 -11.85 29.19
N VAL A 121 -13.66 -10.70 28.60
CA VAL A 121 -13.37 -9.45 29.33
C VAL A 121 -14.67 -8.86 29.88
N ARG A 122 -14.96 -9.07 31.18
CA ARG A 122 -16.24 -8.69 31.81
C ARG A 122 -16.24 -7.28 32.40
N ASN A 123 -15.08 -6.67 32.56
CA ASN A 123 -14.91 -5.45 33.33
C ASN A 123 -14.72 -4.20 32.48
N LEU A 124 -15.15 -4.22 31.23
CA LEU A 124 -15.10 -3.03 30.39
C LEU A 124 -16.10 -1.98 30.93
N PRO A 125 -15.76 -0.68 30.90
CA PRO A 125 -16.66 0.38 31.31
C PRO A 125 -17.96 0.34 30.51
N ALA A 126 -19.11 0.44 31.19
CA ALA A 126 -20.42 0.37 30.56
C ALA A 126 -20.70 1.49 29.54
N THR A 127 -19.91 2.57 29.59
CA THR A 127 -19.98 3.72 28.69
C THR A 127 -19.00 3.61 27.52
N ALA A 128 -18.14 2.58 27.48
CA ALA A 128 -17.31 2.28 26.33
C ALA A 128 -18.14 1.62 25.22
N GLU A 129 -17.77 1.88 23.98
CA GLU A 129 -18.39 1.22 22.84
C GLU A 129 -18.02 -0.28 22.78
N THR A 130 -18.85 -1.06 22.10
CA THR A 130 -18.58 -2.49 21.90
C THR A 130 -17.27 -2.69 21.12
N PRO A 131 -16.38 -3.60 21.55
CA PRO A 131 -15.14 -3.86 20.81
C PRO A 131 -15.37 -4.22 19.33
N GLU A 132 -14.73 -3.50 18.45
CA GLU A 132 -14.69 -3.82 17.01
C GLU A 132 -13.49 -4.74 16.75
N ILE A 133 -13.76 -5.96 16.27
CA ILE A 133 -12.73 -6.96 16.00
C ILE A 133 -12.71 -7.30 14.53
N GLY A 134 -11.56 -7.18 13.91
CA GLY A 134 -11.44 -7.46 12.47
C GLY A 134 -10.03 -7.81 12.03
N ARG A 135 -9.96 -8.51 10.90
CA ARG A 135 -8.70 -8.74 10.20
C ARG A 135 -8.28 -7.45 9.50
N ILE A 136 -7.00 -7.11 9.59
CA ILE A 136 -6.43 -6.01 8.80
C ILE A 136 -6.24 -6.51 7.36
N ILE A 137 -7.01 -5.93 6.44
CA ILE A 137 -6.95 -6.27 5.00
C ILE A 137 -6.11 -5.22 4.29
N ASN A 138 -5.08 -5.68 3.57
CA ASN A 138 -4.29 -4.81 2.73
C ASN A 138 -4.98 -4.59 1.38
N TYR A 139 -5.51 -3.38 1.18
CA TYR A 139 -6.02 -2.94 -0.12
C TYR A 139 -4.94 -2.16 -0.85
N GLU A 140 -4.62 -2.55 -2.08
CA GLU A 140 -3.63 -1.84 -2.89
C GLU A 140 -4.24 -0.55 -3.47
N PRO A 141 -3.67 0.64 -3.17
CA PRO A 141 -4.14 1.89 -3.73
C PRO A 141 -3.90 1.97 -5.24
N ILE A 142 -4.91 2.46 -5.97
CA ILE A 142 -4.86 2.69 -7.42
C ILE A 142 -4.50 4.14 -7.70
N ALA A 143 -5.29 5.05 -7.12
CA ALA A 143 -5.14 6.49 -7.21
C ALA A 143 -5.99 7.17 -6.13
N SER A 144 -5.79 8.46 -5.94
CA SER A 144 -6.65 9.32 -5.12
C SER A 144 -7.37 10.33 -6.01
N VAL A 145 -8.66 10.51 -5.76
CA VAL A 145 -9.50 11.53 -6.40
C VAL A 145 -9.78 12.62 -5.37
N LEU A 146 -9.44 13.84 -5.70
CA LEU A 146 -9.66 15.03 -4.90
C LEU A 146 -10.81 15.83 -5.49
N ILE A 147 -11.80 16.15 -4.66
CA ILE A 147 -12.95 16.96 -5.03
C ILE A 147 -12.89 18.21 -4.14
N ALA A 148 -12.56 19.35 -4.73
CA ALA A 148 -12.63 20.64 -4.08
C ALA A 148 -13.95 21.33 -4.44
N GLY A 149 -14.58 21.97 -3.46
CA GLY A 149 -15.87 22.61 -3.64
C GLY A 149 -15.93 24.02 -3.09
N PRO A 150 -17.08 24.68 -3.22
CA PRO A 150 -17.36 25.92 -2.48
C PRO A 150 -17.39 25.63 -0.97
N ASP A 151 -17.42 26.69 -0.16
CA ASP A 151 -17.37 26.61 1.30
C ASP A 151 -18.59 25.92 1.95
N ASP A 152 -19.59 25.52 1.16
CA ASP A 152 -20.75 24.73 1.64
C ASP A 152 -20.43 23.22 1.71
N PRO A 153 -20.26 22.66 2.92
CA PRO A 153 -19.99 21.23 3.08
C PRO A 153 -21.13 20.31 2.61
N ARG A 154 -22.38 20.78 2.63
CA ARG A 154 -23.56 19.97 2.26
C ARG A 154 -23.59 19.64 0.77
N GLY A 155 -23.26 20.63 -0.08
CA GLY A 155 -23.12 20.42 -1.52
C GLY A 155 -22.02 19.42 -1.85
N LEU A 156 -20.88 19.54 -1.18
CA LEU A 156 -19.73 18.65 -1.35
C LEU A 156 -20.07 17.20 -0.96
N ARG A 157 -20.78 17.00 0.17
CA ARG A 157 -21.21 15.67 0.65
C ARG A 157 -22.08 14.95 -0.39
N SER A 158 -23.09 15.61 -0.92
CA SER A 158 -24.02 15.00 -1.88
C SER A 158 -23.31 14.52 -3.15
N ILE A 159 -22.35 15.29 -3.64
CA ILE A 159 -21.54 14.97 -4.82
C ILE A 159 -20.60 13.80 -4.52
N VAL A 160 -19.89 13.83 -3.39
CA VAL A 160 -18.95 12.77 -3.00
C VAL A 160 -19.67 11.43 -2.84
N ARG A 161 -20.84 11.41 -2.16
CA ARG A 161 -21.61 10.18 -1.98
C ARG A 161 -22.18 9.63 -3.30
N ARG A 162 -22.54 10.51 -4.24
CA ARG A 162 -22.91 10.08 -5.59
C ARG A 162 -21.71 9.45 -6.31
N PHE A 163 -20.55 10.07 -6.27
CA PHE A 163 -19.35 9.59 -6.92
C PHE A 163 -18.86 8.25 -6.33
N GLU A 164 -18.95 8.09 -5.01
CA GLU A 164 -18.68 6.83 -4.34
C GLU A 164 -19.53 5.69 -4.91
N ARG A 165 -20.87 5.89 -4.99
CA ARG A 165 -21.77 4.89 -5.57
C ARG A 165 -21.45 4.58 -7.03
N GLU A 166 -21.27 5.60 -7.86
CA GLU A 166 -20.93 5.43 -9.28
C GLU A 166 -19.64 4.63 -9.48
N LEU A 167 -18.62 4.87 -8.68
CA LEU A 167 -17.33 4.15 -8.76
C LEU A 167 -17.46 2.70 -8.25
N LEU A 168 -18.21 2.46 -7.17
CA LEU A 168 -18.48 1.12 -6.66
C LEU A 168 -19.27 0.29 -7.68
N GLU A 169 -20.32 0.86 -8.31
CA GLU A 169 -21.12 0.22 -9.36
C GLU A 169 -20.29 -0.13 -10.60
N ARG A 170 -19.26 0.67 -10.92
CA ARG A 170 -18.32 0.40 -12.02
C ARG A 170 -17.28 -0.64 -11.68
N GLY A 171 -17.20 -1.10 -10.42
CA GLY A 171 -16.32 -2.19 -9.97
C GLY A 171 -15.03 -1.77 -9.28
N ILE A 172 -14.95 -0.55 -8.76
CA ILE A 172 -13.90 -0.18 -7.79
C ILE A 172 -14.22 -0.88 -6.47
N SER A 173 -13.26 -1.64 -5.93
CA SER A 173 -13.54 -2.57 -4.81
C SER A 173 -13.62 -1.90 -3.45
N ASN A 174 -12.86 -0.83 -3.22
CA ASN A 174 -12.79 -0.13 -1.94
C ASN A 174 -12.51 1.35 -2.15
N ILE A 175 -13.27 2.18 -1.45
CA ILE A 175 -13.14 3.63 -1.46
C ILE A 175 -13.09 4.12 -0.02
N ARG A 176 -12.00 4.79 0.34
CA ARG A 176 -11.88 5.47 1.63
C ARG A 176 -12.00 6.97 1.43
N ILE A 177 -12.88 7.59 2.19
CA ILE A 177 -13.17 9.03 2.09
C ILE A 177 -12.51 9.74 3.28
N PHE A 178 -11.81 10.85 3.02
CA PHE A 178 -11.19 11.72 4.01
C PHE A 178 -11.60 13.16 3.76
N GLY A 179 -11.78 13.92 4.84
CA GLY A 179 -12.19 15.33 4.75
C GLY A 179 -13.70 15.51 4.52
N LEU A 180 -14.50 14.46 4.70
CA LEU A 180 -15.94 14.54 4.77
C LEU A 180 -16.35 14.35 6.23
N PRO A 181 -16.50 15.45 7.01
CA PRO A 181 -16.77 15.33 8.45
C PRO A 181 -18.15 14.73 8.68
N GLU A 182 -18.29 13.91 9.71
CA GLU A 182 -19.59 13.44 10.17
C GLU A 182 -20.45 14.62 10.63
N GLU A 183 -21.76 14.51 10.53
CA GLU A 183 -22.66 15.58 10.86
C GLU A 183 -23.42 15.30 12.16
N GLU A 184 -23.75 16.38 12.87
CA GLU A 184 -24.64 16.35 14.02
C GLU A 184 -25.76 17.37 13.88
N ILE A 185 -26.92 17.08 14.47
CA ILE A 185 -27.92 18.07 14.81
C ILE A 185 -27.64 18.52 16.24
N ALA A 186 -27.01 19.68 16.38
CA ALA A 186 -26.70 20.29 17.65
C ALA A 186 -27.90 21.12 18.15
N ILE A 187 -28.47 20.70 19.26
CA ILE A 187 -29.53 21.40 19.98
C ILE A 187 -28.85 22.21 21.08
N GLN A 188 -28.58 23.47 20.80
CA GLN A 188 -27.80 24.35 21.68
C GLN A 188 -28.73 25.09 22.64
N ILE A 189 -28.57 24.85 23.94
CA ILE A 189 -29.39 25.46 25.00
C ILE A 189 -28.49 26.29 25.93
N PRO A 190 -28.70 27.62 26.05
CA PRO A 190 -27.93 28.45 26.94
C PRO A 190 -28.04 28.02 28.41
N SER A 191 -26.95 28.09 29.16
CA SER A 191 -26.92 27.72 30.56
C SER A 191 -27.88 28.58 31.45
N GLU A 192 -28.15 29.83 31.02
CA GLU A 192 -29.12 30.70 31.64
C GLU A 192 -30.54 30.15 31.54
N THR A 193 -30.95 29.73 30.34
CA THR A 193 -32.26 29.10 30.07
C THR A 193 -32.43 27.82 30.92
N LEU A 194 -31.41 27.01 31.04
CA LEU A 194 -31.43 25.80 31.88
C LEU A 194 -31.65 26.14 33.36
N ARG A 195 -31.01 27.21 33.83
CA ARG A 195 -31.18 27.68 35.26
C ARG A 195 -32.59 28.24 35.50
N GLU A 196 -33.12 29.02 34.53
CA GLU A 196 -34.50 29.55 34.66
C GLU A 196 -35.54 28.45 34.68
N LEU A 197 -35.35 27.41 33.89
CA LEU A 197 -36.24 26.26 33.78
C LEU A 197 -36.01 25.23 34.91
N GLY A 198 -34.91 25.33 35.66
CA GLY A 198 -34.54 24.37 36.69
C GLY A 198 -34.32 22.94 36.19
N ILE A 199 -33.86 22.78 34.95
CA ILE A 199 -33.74 21.49 34.23
C ILE A 199 -32.32 21.31 33.75
N SER A 200 -31.80 20.05 33.80
CA SER A 200 -30.51 19.71 33.29
C SER A 200 -30.54 19.43 31.78
N LEU A 201 -29.36 19.55 31.07
CA LEU A 201 -29.21 19.11 29.68
C LEU A 201 -29.59 17.64 29.51
N GLU A 202 -29.22 16.78 30.44
CA GLU A 202 -29.56 15.36 30.41
C GLU A 202 -31.07 15.14 30.44
N ASP A 203 -31.83 15.92 31.26
CA ASP A 203 -33.28 15.80 31.32
C ASP A 203 -33.96 16.20 30.05
N ILE A 204 -33.47 17.27 29.42
CA ILE A 204 -33.96 17.69 28.09
C ILE A 204 -33.62 16.61 27.05
N GLY A 205 -32.38 16.13 27.02
CA GLY A 205 -31.97 15.08 26.11
C GLY A 205 -32.82 13.82 26.24
N ARG A 206 -33.13 13.38 27.44
CA ARG A 206 -34.03 12.25 27.67
C ARG A 206 -35.45 12.51 27.19
N ARG A 207 -35.99 13.71 27.36
CA ARG A 207 -37.34 14.09 26.89
C ARG A 207 -37.36 14.10 25.34
N VAL A 208 -36.36 14.70 24.73
CA VAL A 208 -36.23 14.72 23.24
C VAL A 208 -36.14 13.29 22.70
N GLY A 209 -35.30 12.43 23.30
CA GLY A 209 -35.17 11.04 22.91
C GLY A 209 -36.42 10.20 23.12
N ALA A 210 -37.20 10.47 24.14
CA ALA A 210 -38.50 9.81 24.40
C ALA A 210 -39.59 10.26 23.37
N ALA A 211 -39.55 11.52 22.94
CA ALA A 211 -40.51 12.10 22.07
C ALA A 211 -40.18 11.93 20.56
N SER A 212 -38.94 11.53 20.25
CA SER A 212 -38.46 11.30 18.86
C SER A 212 -38.07 9.84 18.67
N ARG A 213 -39.04 8.92 18.67
CA ARG A 213 -38.77 7.49 18.55
C ARG A 213 -39.81 6.74 17.74
N ASP A 214 -39.38 5.88 16.85
CA ASP A 214 -40.21 4.87 16.23
C ASP A 214 -40.27 3.62 17.12
N LEU A 215 -41.44 3.22 17.55
CA LEU A 215 -41.63 2.06 18.43
C LEU A 215 -42.61 1.05 17.80
N PRO A 216 -42.20 -0.20 17.57
CA PRO A 216 -43.13 -1.28 17.28
C PRO A 216 -43.89 -1.65 18.55
N VAL A 217 -45.23 -1.62 18.51
CA VAL A 217 -46.11 -1.90 19.66
C VAL A 217 -46.55 -3.36 19.67
N GLY A 218 -46.64 -4.00 18.48
CA GLY A 218 -47.10 -5.38 18.37
C GLY A 218 -48.18 -5.55 17.31
N VAL A 219 -48.96 -6.63 17.41
CA VAL A 219 -50.01 -7.01 16.48
C VAL A 219 -51.33 -7.12 17.21
N ILE A 220 -52.36 -6.47 16.70
CA ILE A 220 -53.76 -6.61 17.14
C ILE A 220 -54.60 -7.36 16.09
N GLY A 221 -55.71 -7.98 16.51
CA GLY A 221 -56.64 -8.65 15.62
C GLY A 221 -56.19 -10.07 15.25
N ARG A 222 -55.86 -10.89 16.27
CA ARG A 222 -55.39 -12.24 16.04
C ARG A 222 -56.42 -13.23 15.40
N GLY A 223 -57.68 -12.82 15.16
CA GLY A 223 -58.73 -13.66 14.66
C GLY A 223 -58.99 -13.58 13.15
N GLU A 224 -59.14 -12.39 12.56
CA GLU A 224 -59.58 -12.24 11.15
C GLU A 224 -58.67 -11.36 10.29
N SER A 225 -58.04 -10.32 10.85
CA SER A 225 -57.05 -9.50 10.14
C SER A 225 -56.06 -8.94 11.14
N ALA A 226 -54.87 -9.52 11.17
CA ALA A 226 -53.76 -9.04 12.01
C ALA A 226 -53.26 -7.68 11.51
N ARG A 227 -53.26 -6.69 12.39
CA ARG A 227 -52.75 -5.33 12.09
C ARG A 227 -51.58 -5.03 12.99
N GLN A 228 -50.45 -4.59 12.38
CA GLN A 228 -49.28 -4.15 13.09
C GLN A 228 -49.49 -2.75 13.67
N LEU A 229 -49.31 -2.63 14.97
CA LEU A 229 -49.27 -1.32 15.67
C LEU A 229 -47.83 -0.84 15.78
N ARG A 230 -47.61 0.41 15.43
CA ARG A 230 -46.32 1.09 15.61
C ARG A 230 -46.53 2.58 15.81
N PHE A 231 -45.77 3.18 16.69
CA PHE A 231 -45.57 4.61 16.70
C PHE A 231 -44.53 4.95 15.63
N LYS A 232 -44.75 6.00 14.88
CA LYS A 232 -43.84 6.51 13.87
C LYS A 232 -43.70 8.01 14.08
N ASP A 233 -42.85 8.40 15.01
CA ASP A 233 -42.67 9.79 15.43
C ASP A 233 -41.19 10.20 15.53
N GLN A 234 -40.29 9.46 14.88
CA GLN A 234 -38.91 9.84 14.77
C GLN A 234 -38.76 11.13 13.98
N ARG A 235 -38.29 12.17 14.64
CA ARG A 235 -38.04 13.49 14.04
C ARG A 235 -36.76 13.42 13.20
N ARG A 236 -36.80 14.10 12.03
CA ARG A 236 -35.65 14.17 11.14
C ARG A 236 -35.53 15.60 10.62
N GLY A 237 -34.36 16.21 10.89
CA GLY A 237 -34.08 17.59 10.49
C GLY A 237 -34.40 18.64 11.54
N GLU A 238 -33.80 19.80 11.38
CA GLU A 238 -33.77 20.91 12.34
C GLU A 238 -35.16 21.40 12.72
N LEU A 239 -36.02 21.67 11.71
CA LEU A 239 -37.38 22.17 11.94
C LEU A 239 -38.27 21.16 12.68
N ALA A 240 -38.13 19.88 12.39
CA ALA A 240 -38.93 18.85 13.04
C ALA A 240 -38.58 18.71 14.53
N PHE A 241 -37.33 19.00 14.93
CA PHE A 241 -36.92 19.06 16.33
C PHE A 241 -37.37 20.38 16.97
N ALA A 242 -37.37 21.51 16.25
CA ALA A 242 -37.83 22.80 16.78
C ALA A 242 -39.30 22.77 17.25
N ASP A 243 -40.17 22.09 16.50
CA ASP A 243 -41.59 21.95 16.84
C ASP A 243 -41.86 20.95 17.99
N LEU A 244 -40.84 20.31 18.57
CA LEU A 244 -41.05 19.30 19.60
C LEU A 244 -41.39 19.92 20.97
N PRO A 245 -42.60 19.66 21.55
CA PRO A 245 -42.90 20.14 22.88
C PRO A 245 -42.07 19.40 23.94
N VAL A 246 -41.35 20.14 24.76
CA VAL A 246 -40.40 19.56 25.76
C VAL A 246 -40.89 19.82 27.20
N ILE A 247 -41.54 20.96 27.42
CA ILE A 247 -41.94 21.42 28.76
C ILE A 247 -43.36 21.97 28.71
N ALA A 248 -44.17 21.58 29.72
CA ALA A 248 -45.41 22.26 30.03
C ALA A 248 -45.13 23.34 31.08
N ALA A 249 -45.31 24.60 30.73
CA ALA A 249 -45.20 25.72 31.68
C ALA A 249 -46.36 25.70 32.69
N GLU A 250 -46.16 26.33 33.83
CA GLU A 250 -47.16 26.37 34.90
C GLU A 250 -48.50 27.04 34.46
N ASP A 251 -48.44 27.88 33.44
CA ASP A 251 -49.61 28.55 32.80
C ASP A 251 -50.31 27.66 31.76
N GLY A 252 -49.87 26.41 31.57
CA GLY A 252 -50.44 25.46 30.63
C GLY A 252 -49.97 25.63 29.17
N ARG A 253 -49.06 26.55 28.90
CA ARG A 253 -48.42 26.63 27.57
C ARG A 253 -47.40 25.52 27.41
N LEU A 254 -47.31 24.97 26.20
CA LEU A 254 -46.26 24.02 25.82
C LEU A 254 -45.09 24.80 25.24
N LEU A 255 -43.94 24.73 25.88
CA LEU A 255 -42.71 25.24 25.32
C LEU A 255 -42.14 24.20 24.37
N THR A 256 -41.91 24.63 23.15
CA THR A 256 -41.25 23.81 22.13
C THR A 256 -39.72 23.92 22.28
N LEU A 257 -39.03 22.98 21.65
CA LEU A 257 -37.57 22.99 21.68
C LEU A 257 -36.98 24.24 20.99
N GLY A 258 -37.66 24.73 19.91
CA GLY A 258 -37.29 25.97 19.22
C GLY A 258 -37.46 27.24 20.05
N ASP A 259 -38.29 27.22 21.14
CA ASP A 259 -38.43 28.36 22.05
C ASP A 259 -37.23 28.52 23.02
N ILE A 260 -36.50 27.42 23.27
CA ILE A 260 -35.45 27.35 24.27
C ILE A 260 -34.07 27.02 23.76
N ALA A 261 -33.94 26.61 22.48
CA ALA A 261 -32.72 26.14 21.87
C ALA A 261 -32.51 26.71 20.47
N ASP A 262 -31.25 26.90 20.11
CA ASP A 262 -30.83 27.08 18.72
C ASP A 262 -30.45 25.69 18.15
N ILE A 263 -31.10 25.32 17.04
CA ILE A 263 -30.98 23.98 16.46
C ILE A 263 -30.29 24.09 15.11
N GLN A 264 -29.11 23.52 15.02
CA GLN A 264 -28.28 23.60 13.82
C GLN A 264 -27.74 22.24 13.43
N ARG A 265 -27.80 21.91 12.14
CA ARG A 265 -27.07 20.80 11.56
C ARG A 265 -25.70 21.29 11.16
N ARG A 266 -24.67 20.70 11.76
CA ARG A 266 -23.27 21.11 11.59
C ARG A 266 -22.32 19.91 11.56
N PRO A 267 -21.07 20.08 11.09
CA PRO A 267 -20.03 19.08 11.29
C PRO A 267 -19.80 18.83 12.79
N GLN A 268 -19.53 17.57 13.14
CA GLN A 268 -19.06 17.24 14.50
C GLN A 268 -17.70 17.88 14.75
N ASN A 269 -17.39 18.16 16.02
CA ASN A 269 -16.11 18.73 16.44
C ASN A 269 -14.97 17.72 16.25
N ALA A 270 -13.74 18.25 16.16
CA ALA A 270 -12.49 17.48 16.07
C ALA A 270 -12.39 16.47 14.92
N GLN A 271 -13.12 16.70 13.83
CA GLN A 271 -13.09 15.87 12.63
C GLN A 271 -11.88 16.18 11.74
N THR A 272 -11.48 15.18 10.95
CA THR A 272 -10.46 15.37 9.92
C THR A 272 -11.00 16.26 8.80
N THR A 273 -10.33 17.37 8.53
CA THR A 273 -10.64 18.24 7.40
C THR A 273 -9.52 18.23 6.36
N VAL A 274 -9.90 18.37 5.10
CA VAL A 274 -8.98 18.42 3.96
C VAL A 274 -9.17 19.75 3.24
N THR A 275 -8.09 20.43 2.93
CA THR A 275 -8.11 21.64 2.14
C THR A 275 -7.19 21.52 0.92
N TYR A 276 -7.62 22.12 -0.18
CA TYR A 276 -6.88 22.21 -1.42
C TYR A 276 -6.88 23.65 -1.91
N ARG A 277 -5.72 24.26 -1.99
CA ARG A 277 -5.56 25.68 -2.35
C ARG A 277 -6.45 26.59 -1.50
N GLY A 278 -6.52 26.34 -0.20
CA GLY A 278 -7.32 27.10 0.75
C GLY A 278 -8.83 26.86 0.70
N ARG A 279 -9.34 25.98 -0.16
CA ARG A 279 -10.77 25.61 -0.26
C ARG A 279 -11.03 24.25 0.38
N PRO A 280 -12.22 24.03 0.97
CA PRO A 280 -12.62 22.73 1.45
C PRO A 280 -12.55 21.69 0.34
N ALA A 281 -12.04 20.53 0.66
CA ALA A 281 -11.89 19.43 -0.27
C ALA A 281 -12.17 18.08 0.40
N VAL A 282 -12.50 17.08 -0.40
CA VAL A 282 -12.65 15.69 0.01
C VAL A 282 -11.73 14.83 -0.83
N GLU A 283 -10.97 13.98 -0.18
CA GLU A 283 -10.13 12.97 -0.81
C GLU A 283 -10.85 11.63 -0.83
N MET A 284 -11.00 11.04 -2.00
CA MET A 284 -11.46 9.67 -2.19
C MET A 284 -10.27 8.81 -2.61
N ARG A 285 -9.79 7.96 -1.72
CA ARG A 285 -8.71 7.00 -2.02
C ARG A 285 -9.32 5.73 -2.58
N LEU A 286 -9.02 5.46 -3.84
CA LEU A 286 -9.49 4.30 -4.57
C LEU A 286 -8.50 3.16 -4.42
N SER A 287 -8.99 2.00 -4.00
CA SER A 287 -8.15 0.82 -3.81
C SER A 287 -8.82 -0.41 -4.46
N ARG A 288 -7.99 -1.36 -4.86
CA ARG A 288 -8.47 -2.63 -5.39
C ARG A 288 -8.41 -3.73 -4.34
N SER A 289 -9.26 -4.74 -4.51
CA SER A 289 -9.13 -6.00 -3.81
C SER A 289 -7.98 -6.85 -4.39
N LYS A 290 -7.58 -7.86 -3.65
CA LYS A 290 -6.52 -8.81 -4.00
C LYS A 290 -6.68 -9.41 -5.41
N ASP A 291 -7.92 -9.71 -5.82
CA ASP A 291 -8.23 -10.40 -7.08
C ASP A 291 -8.47 -9.46 -8.27
N ALA A 292 -8.53 -8.15 -8.04
CA ALA A 292 -8.75 -7.17 -9.10
C ALA A 292 -7.43 -6.80 -9.80
N ASP A 293 -7.52 -6.38 -11.06
CA ASP A 293 -6.39 -5.88 -11.85
C ASP A 293 -6.23 -4.38 -11.71
N SER A 294 -5.03 -3.91 -11.33
CA SER A 294 -4.74 -2.48 -11.09
C SER A 294 -4.91 -1.63 -12.35
N LEU A 295 -4.51 -2.13 -13.53
CA LEU A 295 -4.61 -1.37 -14.78
C LEU A 295 -6.05 -1.30 -15.27
N LYS A 296 -6.85 -2.36 -15.06
CA LYS A 296 -8.28 -2.35 -15.37
C LYS A 296 -9.03 -1.38 -14.47
N SER A 297 -8.77 -1.41 -13.17
CA SER A 297 -9.37 -0.49 -12.21
C SER A 297 -8.99 0.97 -12.50
N ALA A 298 -7.74 1.23 -12.87
CA ALA A 298 -7.28 2.55 -13.30
C ALA A 298 -7.98 3.03 -14.57
N ARG A 299 -8.25 2.15 -15.54
CA ARG A 299 -9.00 2.49 -16.75
C ARG A 299 -10.43 2.90 -16.40
N ILE A 300 -11.12 2.12 -15.56
CA ILE A 300 -12.47 2.44 -15.08
C ILE A 300 -12.50 3.82 -14.43
N MET A 301 -11.55 4.11 -13.52
CA MET A 301 -11.45 5.40 -12.86
C MET A 301 -11.21 6.53 -13.86
N ARG A 302 -10.30 6.40 -14.81
CA ARG A 302 -9.99 7.45 -15.79
C ARG A 302 -11.17 7.73 -16.71
N GLU A 303 -11.82 6.70 -17.23
CA GLU A 303 -13.04 6.83 -18.04
C GLU A 303 -14.14 7.55 -17.27
N TRP A 304 -14.30 7.21 -15.99
CA TRP A 304 -15.27 7.89 -15.12
C TRP A 304 -14.88 9.37 -14.91
N VAL A 305 -13.62 9.68 -14.63
CA VAL A 305 -13.15 11.06 -14.45
C VAL A 305 -13.38 11.90 -15.71
N GLU A 306 -13.05 11.37 -16.90
CA GLU A 306 -13.26 12.06 -18.18
C GLU A 306 -14.75 12.34 -18.45
N GLN A 307 -15.63 11.42 -18.09
CA GLN A 307 -17.08 11.58 -18.22
C GLN A 307 -17.65 12.56 -17.18
N THR A 308 -17.14 12.56 -15.96
CA THR A 308 -17.69 13.29 -14.82
C THR A 308 -17.20 14.74 -14.77
N ARG A 309 -15.93 15.00 -15.11
CA ARG A 309 -15.35 16.36 -15.05
C ARG A 309 -16.17 17.44 -15.78
N PRO A 310 -16.68 17.23 -17.00
CA PRO A 310 -17.49 18.23 -17.69
C PRO A 310 -18.90 18.40 -17.09
N LEU A 311 -19.35 17.48 -16.25
CA LEU A 311 -20.68 17.50 -15.61
C LEU A 311 -20.67 18.11 -14.21
N LEU A 312 -19.51 18.56 -13.73
CA LEU A 312 -19.39 19.18 -12.42
C LEU A 312 -20.11 20.53 -12.38
N PRO A 313 -20.84 20.81 -11.29
CA PRO A 313 -21.40 22.15 -11.09
C PRO A 313 -20.30 23.22 -11.00
N THR A 314 -20.67 24.46 -11.33
CA THR A 314 -19.75 25.61 -11.21
C THR A 314 -19.21 25.72 -9.78
N GLY A 315 -17.90 25.91 -9.62
CA GLY A 315 -17.24 26.03 -8.33
C GLY A 315 -16.65 24.71 -7.79
N PHE A 316 -16.98 23.58 -8.39
CA PHE A 316 -16.35 22.31 -8.05
C PHE A 316 -15.19 21.98 -8.98
N GLU A 317 -14.14 21.39 -8.42
CA GLU A 317 -12.94 20.95 -9.13
C GLU A 317 -12.67 19.49 -8.80
N LEU A 318 -12.35 18.67 -9.82
CA LEU A 318 -12.02 17.26 -9.67
C LEU A 318 -10.61 17.03 -10.21
N ASN A 319 -9.71 16.62 -9.30
CA ASN A 319 -8.32 16.33 -9.59
C ASN A 319 -7.99 14.88 -9.22
N VAL A 320 -7.05 14.28 -9.94
CA VAL A 320 -6.52 12.94 -9.66
C VAL A 320 -5.04 13.08 -9.34
N TYR A 321 -4.61 12.42 -8.29
CA TYR A 321 -3.22 12.40 -7.86
C TYR A 321 -2.86 11.03 -7.26
N ASP A 322 -1.60 10.79 -6.91
CA ASP A 322 -1.07 9.50 -6.45
C ASP A 322 -1.49 8.34 -7.38
N GLU A 323 -1.32 8.53 -8.69
CA GLU A 323 -1.67 7.54 -9.70
C GLU A 323 -0.68 6.36 -9.69
N ARG A 324 -0.78 5.45 -8.71
CA ARG A 324 0.17 4.32 -8.52
C ARG A 324 0.19 3.34 -9.67
N TRP A 325 -0.93 3.14 -10.37
CA TRP A 325 -0.97 2.33 -11.58
C TRP A 325 0.00 2.83 -12.66
N GLY A 326 0.33 4.14 -12.64
CA GLY A 326 1.30 4.75 -13.57
C GLY A 326 2.67 4.10 -13.45
N TYR A 327 3.12 3.79 -12.24
CA TYR A 327 4.40 3.10 -12.02
C TYR A 327 4.42 1.71 -12.64
N ILE A 328 3.31 0.96 -12.54
CA ILE A 328 3.19 -0.38 -13.15
C ILE A 328 3.31 -0.25 -14.67
N LYS A 329 2.57 0.69 -15.26
CA LYS A 329 2.59 0.95 -16.71
C LYS A 329 3.98 1.39 -17.19
N ASP A 330 4.62 2.30 -16.46
CA ASP A 330 5.95 2.79 -16.81
C ASP A 330 7.00 1.66 -16.73
N ARG A 331 6.88 0.75 -15.76
CA ARG A 331 7.75 -0.44 -15.64
C ARG A 331 7.49 -1.46 -16.75
N ILE A 332 6.23 -1.70 -17.11
CA ILE A 332 5.91 -2.57 -18.26
C ILE A 332 6.49 -1.97 -19.54
N ASN A 333 6.33 -0.68 -19.78
CA ASN A 333 6.90 0.00 -20.95
C ASN A 333 8.43 -0.06 -20.97
N LEU A 334 9.08 0.12 -19.82
CA LEU A 334 10.53 -0.02 -19.67
C LEU A 334 10.98 -1.45 -19.98
N LEU A 335 10.27 -2.46 -19.49
CA LEU A 335 10.52 -3.87 -19.79
C LEU A 335 10.43 -4.12 -21.30
N LEU A 336 9.33 -3.68 -21.92
CA LEU A 336 9.14 -3.87 -23.36
C LEU A 336 10.23 -3.19 -24.16
N LYS A 337 10.60 -1.95 -23.83
CA LYS A 337 11.69 -1.20 -24.48
C LYS A 337 13.03 -1.90 -24.30
N ASN A 338 13.39 -2.25 -23.08
CA ASN A 338 14.68 -2.90 -22.79
C ASN A 338 14.72 -4.33 -23.34
N GLY A 339 13.62 -5.07 -23.25
CA GLY A 339 13.46 -6.39 -23.84
C GLY A 339 13.59 -6.36 -25.36
N ALA A 340 12.93 -5.41 -26.02
CA ALA A 340 13.03 -5.23 -27.48
C ALA A 340 14.46 -4.83 -27.88
N THR A 341 15.07 -3.86 -27.19
CA THR A 341 16.45 -3.43 -27.46
C THR A 341 17.44 -4.58 -27.24
N GLY A 342 17.31 -5.31 -26.13
CA GLY A 342 18.13 -6.48 -25.84
C GLY A 342 17.95 -7.59 -26.88
N LEU A 343 16.71 -7.87 -27.27
CA LEU A 343 16.41 -8.86 -28.32
C LEU A 343 17.02 -8.46 -29.67
N VAL A 344 16.91 -7.19 -30.06
CA VAL A 344 17.55 -6.70 -31.31
C VAL A 344 19.06 -6.88 -31.26
N LEU A 345 19.71 -6.54 -30.15
CA LEU A 345 21.15 -6.72 -29.95
C LEU A 345 21.54 -8.21 -30.02
N VAL A 346 20.78 -9.07 -29.33
CA VAL A 346 21.00 -10.54 -29.38
C VAL A 346 20.82 -11.06 -30.79
N ILE A 347 19.78 -10.66 -31.51
CA ILE A 347 19.55 -11.04 -32.90
C ILE A 347 20.75 -10.62 -33.79
N LEU A 348 21.21 -9.39 -33.62
CA LEU A 348 22.36 -8.88 -34.36
C LEU A 348 23.61 -9.73 -34.12
N ILE A 349 23.90 -10.08 -32.87
CA ILE A 349 25.01 -10.92 -32.47
C ILE A 349 24.85 -12.36 -33.03
N LEU A 350 23.64 -12.92 -32.92
CA LEU A 350 23.35 -14.26 -33.46
C LEU A 350 23.59 -14.31 -34.97
N TYR A 351 23.10 -13.32 -35.71
CA TYR A 351 23.33 -13.25 -37.14
C TYR A 351 24.78 -12.95 -37.53
N LEU A 352 25.57 -12.36 -36.60
CA LEU A 352 26.99 -12.14 -36.80
C LEU A 352 27.81 -13.42 -36.62
N PHE A 353 27.47 -14.27 -35.66
CA PHE A 353 28.26 -15.45 -35.26
C PHE A 353 27.66 -16.79 -35.71
N LEU A 354 26.35 -16.96 -35.80
CA LEU A 354 25.71 -18.16 -36.33
C LEU A 354 25.34 -18.02 -37.81
N ASN A 355 25.09 -19.14 -38.46
CA ASN A 355 24.51 -19.11 -39.80
C ASN A 355 23.05 -18.63 -39.72
N VAL A 356 22.60 -17.90 -40.77
CA VAL A 356 21.28 -17.23 -40.79
C VAL A 356 20.13 -18.17 -40.46
N PRO A 357 20.05 -19.40 -40.97
CA PRO A 357 18.93 -20.29 -40.66
C PRO A 357 18.89 -20.74 -39.21
N ALA A 358 20.04 -21.02 -38.59
CA ALA A 358 20.10 -21.39 -37.18
C ALA A 358 19.79 -20.19 -36.27
N ALA A 359 20.39 -19.01 -36.60
CA ALA A 359 20.09 -17.77 -35.87
C ALA A 359 18.61 -17.43 -35.87
N SER A 360 17.89 -17.66 -37.00
CA SER A 360 16.45 -17.40 -37.08
C SER A 360 15.63 -18.25 -36.14
N TRP A 361 15.92 -19.55 -35.99
CA TRP A 361 15.18 -20.43 -35.10
C TRP A 361 15.49 -20.16 -33.66
N VAL A 362 16.73 -19.89 -33.26
CA VAL A 362 17.09 -19.45 -31.91
C VAL A 362 16.37 -18.14 -31.59
N THR A 363 16.30 -17.19 -32.55
CA THR A 363 15.56 -15.94 -32.36
C THR A 363 14.08 -16.16 -32.11
N VAL A 364 13.43 -17.12 -32.77
CA VAL A 364 12.01 -17.47 -32.56
C VAL A 364 11.81 -18.22 -31.26
N GLY A 365 12.79 -18.99 -30.82
CA GLY A 365 12.78 -19.73 -29.56
C GLY A 365 12.67 -18.82 -28.34
N ILE A 366 13.28 -17.64 -28.36
CA ILE A 366 13.29 -16.69 -27.24
C ILE A 366 11.87 -16.28 -26.83
N PRO A 367 11.06 -15.65 -27.71
CA PRO A 367 9.68 -15.28 -27.33
C PRO A 367 8.81 -16.51 -27.03
N THR A 368 9.07 -17.66 -27.67
CA THR A 368 8.34 -18.90 -27.39
C THR A 368 8.56 -19.37 -25.95
N SER A 369 9.80 -19.36 -25.47
CA SER A 369 10.14 -19.69 -24.07
C SER A 369 9.55 -18.70 -23.08
N PHE A 370 9.56 -17.39 -23.41
CA PHE A 370 8.88 -16.40 -22.56
C PHE A 370 7.38 -16.63 -22.48
N MET A 371 6.73 -16.93 -23.57
CA MET A 371 5.29 -17.23 -23.57
C MET A 371 4.99 -18.47 -22.71
N ALA A 372 5.76 -19.54 -22.85
CA ALA A 372 5.60 -20.73 -22.01
C ALA A 372 5.82 -20.41 -20.51
N ALA A 373 6.82 -19.60 -20.21
CA ALA A 373 7.08 -19.17 -18.84
C ALA A 373 5.93 -18.35 -18.22
N LEU A 374 5.29 -17.45 -18.99
CA LEU A 374 4.10 -16.72 -18.56
C LEU A 374 2.91 -17.65 -18.30
N GLY A 375 2.71 -18.66 -19.17
CA GLY A 375 1.71 -19.69 -18.94
C GLY A 375 1.97 -20.50 -17.67
N ALA A 376 3.21 -20.91 -17.44
CA ALA A 376 3.62 -21.60 -16.22
C ALA A 376 3.45 -20.71 -14.99
N LEU A 377 3.84 -19.44 -15.06
CA LEU A 377 3.70 -18.47 -13.99
C LEU A 377 2.23 -18.34 -13.54
N TYR A 378 1.30 -18.31 -14.49
CA TYR A 378 -0.13 -18.28 -14.16
C TYR A 378 -0.58 -19.55 -13.44
N VAL A 379 -0.18 -20.74 -13.91
CA VAL A 379 -0.53 -22.02 -13.28
C VAL A 379 -0.03 -22.11 -11.83
N TYR A 380 1.11 -21.53 -11.55
CA TYR A 380 1.67 -21.45 -10.18
C TYR A 380 1.11 -20.28 -9.34
N GLY A 381 0.07 -19.58 -9.81
CA GLY A 381 -0.56 -18.49 -9.07
C GLY A 381 0.25 -17.20 -9.02
N GLY A 382 1.17 -17.00 -9.96
CA GLY A 382 1.95 -15.77 -10.06
C GLY A 382 1.15 -14.60 -10.65
N SER A 383 1.77 -13.42 -10.68
CA SER A 383 1.19 -12.18 -11.22
C SER A 383 2.22 -11.35 -11.96
N ILE A 384 1.76 -10.41 -12.77
CA ILE A 384 2.63 -9.40 -13.38
C ILE A 384 2.80 -8.27 -12.37
N ASN A 385 3.98 -8.22 -11.75
CA ASN A 385 4.34 -7.22 -10.74
C ASN A 385 5.77 -6.75 -10.93
N MET A 386 6.22 -5.74 -10.16
CA MET A 386 7.57 -5.20 -10.30
C MET A 386 8.66 -6.27 -10.22
N ILE A 387 8.51 -7.23 -9.31
CA ILE A 387 9.52 -8.27 -9.07
C ILE A 387 9.49 -9.32 -10.19
N SER A 388 8.30 -9.73 -10.65
CA SER A 388 8.19 -10.67 -11.77
C SER A 388 8.71 -10.08 -13.08
N LEU A 389 8.44 -8.79 -13.33
CA LEU A 389 8.96 -8.07 -14.48
C LEU A 389 10.51 -7.96 -14.44
N PHE A 390 11.06 -7.68 -13.25
CA PHE A 390 12.52 -7.68 -13.06
C PHE A 390 13.11 -9.07 -13.32
N GLY A 391 12.49 -10.13 -12.80
CA GLY A 391 12.88 -11.51 -13.07
C GLY A 391 12.86 -11.84 -14.56
N LEU A 392 11.84 -11.41 -15.30
CA LEU A 392 11.74 -11.61 -16.75
C LEU A 392 12.86 -10.87 -17.51
N ILE A 393 13.18 -9.62 -17.15
CA ILE A 393 14.29 -8.88 -17.78
C ILE A 393 15.62 -9.60 -17.52
N MET A 394 15.87 -10.00 -16.29
CA MET A 394 17.10 -10.65 -15.88
C MET A 394 17.31 -11.99 -16.59
N THR A 395 16.22 -12.75 -16.79
CA THR A 395 16.28 -14.06 -17.43
C THR A 395 16.40 -14.00 -18.97
N LEU A 396 16.24 -12.82 -19.57
CA LEU A 396 16.37 -12.68 -21.04
C LEU A 396 17.72 -13.18 -21.55
N GLY A 397 18.81 -12.88 -20.82
CA GLY A 397 20.16 -13.37 -21.17
C GLY A 397 20.32 -14.87 -20.93
N ILE A 398 19.67 -15.43 -19.90
CA ILE A 398 19.76 -16.85 -19.54
C ILE A 398 19.07 -17.74 -20.58
N ILE A 399 17.87 -17.32 -21.07
CA ILE A 399 17.13 -18.08 -22.09
C ILE A 399 17.91 -18.26 -23.37
N VAL A 400 18.64 -17.22 -23.77
CA VAL A 400 19.34 -17.20 -25.06
C VAL A 400 20.49 -18.21 -25.08
N ASP A 401 21.18 -18.39 -23.96
CA ASP A 401 22.38 -19.22 -23.88
C ASP A 401 22.09 -20.70 -24.18
N ASP A 402 21.02 -21.27 -23.63
CA ASP A 402 20.67 -22.68 -23.83
C ASP A 402 20.47 -23.01 -25.32
N ALA A 403 19.69 -22.18 -26.01
CA ALA A 403 19.38 -22.35 -27.44
C ALA A 403 20.60 -22.10 -28.33
N ILE A 404 21.47 -21.13 -27.97
CA ILE A 404 22.70 -20.84 -28.71
C ILE A 404 23.63 -22.04 -28.69
N VAL A 405 23.93 -22.58 -27.50
CA VAL A 405 24.91 -23.65 -27.35
C VAL A 405 24.48 -24.93 -28.04
N VAL A 406 23.20 -25.30 -27.93
CA VAL A 406 22.64 -26.46 -28.63
C VAL A 406 22.62 -26.25 -30.12
N GLY A 407 22.21 -25.05 -30.56
CA GLY A 407 22.17 -24.68 -32.00
C GLY A 407 23.54 -24.66 -32.63
N GLU A 408 24.54 -24.08 -31.96
CA GLU A 408 25.93 -23.96 -32.47
C GLU A 408 26.58 -25.33 -32.60
N ASP A 409 26.43 -26.23 -31.63
CA ASP A 409 26.99 -27.57 -31.70
C ASP A 409 26.32 -28.41 -32.83
N ALA A 410 25.02 -28.25 -33.00
CA ALA A 410 24.28 -28.86 -34.11
C ALA A 410 24.79 -28.34 -35.49
N VAL A 411 25.01 -27.05 -35.66
CA VAL A 411 25.60 -26.44 -36.86
C VAL A 411 27.02 -26.97 -37.10
N THR A 412 27.85 -27.03 -36.05
CA THR A 412 29.24 -27.53 -36.15
C THR A 412 29.25 -28.99 -36.63
N HIS A 413 28.37 -29.85 -36.16
CA HIS A 413 28.23 -31.22 -36.63
C HIS A 413 27.75 -31.31 -38.09
N PHE A 414 26.80 -30.44 -38.46
CA PHE A 414 26.32 -30.37 -39.84
C PHE A 414 27.41 -29.90 -40.81
N GLU A 415 28.21 -28.90 -40.46
CA GLU A 415 29.33 -28.39 -41.27
C GLU A 415 30.48 -29.42 -41.40
N ARG A 416 30.61 -30.33 -40.43
CA ARG A 416 31.55 -31.48 -40.50
C ARG A 416 31.09 -32.61 -41.42
N GLY A 417 29.86 -32.52 -42.01
CA GLY A 417 29.33 -33.49 -42.93
C GLY A 417 28.39 -34.53 -42.35
N ASP A 418 27.98 -34.40 -41.10
CA ASP A 418 26.95 -35.26 -40.49
C ASP A 418 25.59 -35.03 -41.21
N SER A 419 24.76 -36.05 -41.31
CA SER A 419 23.41 -35.91 -41.84
C SER A 419 22.58 -34.94 -40.98
N PRO A 420 21.58 -34.23 -41.51
CA PRO A 420 20.77 -33.28 -40.75
C PRO A 420 20.21 -33.82 -39.45
N LEU A 421 19.70 -35.04 -39.47
CA LEU A 421 19.19 -35.70 -38.28
C LEU A 421 20.30 -36.01 -37.25
N THR A 422 21.43 -36.55 -37.76
CA THR A 422 22.55 -36.94 -36.89
C THR A 422 23.21 -35.70 -36.26
N ALA A 423 23.33 -34.62 -37.01
CA ALA A 423 23.90 -33.37 -36.54
C ALA A 423 23.11 -32.79 -35.38
N VAL A 424 21.78 -32.68 -35.48
CA VAL A 424 20.94 -32.12 -34.42
C VAL A 424 20.85 -33.05 -33.21
N GLN A 425 20.86 -34.39 -33.44
CA GLN A 425 20.86 -35.37 -32.34
C GLN A 425 22.16 -35.33 -31.54
N LYS A 426 23.33 -35.34 -32.22
CA LYS A 426 24.63 -35.27 -31.55
C LYS A 426 24.79 -33.95 -30.80
N GLY A 427 24.39 -32.83 -31.42
CA GLY A 427 24.44 -31.52 -30.75
C GLY A 427 23.60 -31.47 -29.48
N ALA A 428 22.33 -31.88 -29.54
CA ALA A 428 21.47 -31.92 -28.37
C ALA A 428 21.98 -32.88 -27.30
N GLN A 429 22.41 -34.10 -27.66
CA GLN A 429 22.92 -35.09 -26.69
C GLN A 429 24.21 -34.65 -26.03
N ARG A 430 25.11 -34.02 -26.75
CA ARG A 430 26.40 -33.56 -26.22
C ARG A 430 26.23 -32.40 -25.27
N MET A 431 25.30 -31.48 -25.59
CA MET A 431 25.06 -30.29 -24.77
C MET A 431 24.07 -30.51 -23.64
N LEU A 432 23.36 -31.65 -23.58
CA LEU A 432 22.36 -31.94 -22.57
C LEU A 432 22.95 -31.85 -21.14
N ALA A 433 24.03 -32.58 -20.86
CA ALA A 433 24.62 -32.60 -19.54
C ALA A 433 25.21 -31.26 -19.10
N PRO A 434 26.01 -30.54 -19.91
CA PRO A 434 26.51 -29.20 -19.56
C PRO A 434 25.38 -28.18 -19.32
N VAL A 435 24.37 -28.12 -20.20
CA VAL A 435 23.27 -27.16 -20.09
C VAL A 435 22.37 -27.49 -18.89
N LEU A 436 22.02 -28.76 -18.66
CA LEU A 436 21.29 -29.15 -17.46
C LEU A 436 22.06 -28.82 -16.17
N ALA A 437 23.38 -29.06 -16.15
CA ALA A 437 24.19 -28.72 -14.99
C ALA A 437 24.21 -27.21 -14.74
N SER A 438 24.37 -26.40 -15.78
CA SER A 438 24.31 -24.94 -15.71
C SER A 438 22.95 -24.46 -15.21
N SER A 439 21.87 -24.96 -15.80
CA SER A 439 20.49 -24.59 -15.43
C SER A 439 20.17 -24.98 -14.00
N LEU A 440 20.55 -26.21 -13.55
CA LEU A 440 20.39 -26.64 -12.17
C LEU A 440 21.19 -25.78 -11.19
N THR A 441 22.41 -25.39 -11.56
CA THR A 441 23.24 -24.50 -10.73
C THR A 441 22.57 -23.14 -10.59
N THR A 442 22.01 -22.60 -11.68
CA THR A 442 21.26 -21.34 -11.64
C THR A 442 20.02 -21.45 -10.77
N ILE A 443 19.24 -22.51 -10.93
CA ILE A 443 18.05 -22.76 -10.08
C ILE A 443 18.49 -22.85 -8.62
N ALA A 444 19.55 -23.61 -8.30
CA ALA A 444 20.06 -23.78 -6.94
C ALA A 444 20.54 -22.46 -6.33
N ALA A 445 21.11 -21.55 -7.14
CA ALA A 445 21.54 -20.24 -6.69
C ALA A 445 20.36 -19.33 -6.28
N PHE A 446 19.18 -19.51 -6.90
CA PHE A 446 17.97 -18.75 -6.55
C PHE A 446 17.12 -19.40 -5.44
N MET A 447 17.29 -20.70 -5.18
CA MET A 447 16.51 -21.42 -4.17
C MET A 447 16.59 -20.82 -2.75
N PRO A 448 17.71 -20.30 -2.25
CA PRO A 448 17.78 -19.69 -0.93
C PRO A 448 16.77 -18.55 -0.73
N LEU A 449 16.39 -17.83 -1.79
CA LEU A 449 15.35 -16.78 -1.71
C LEU A 449 13.97 -17.33 -1.36
N LEU A 450 13.70 -18.61 -1.62
CA LEU A 450 12.44 -19.27 -1.23
C LEU A 450 12.37 -19.58 0.26
N LEU A 451 13.51 -19.58 0.96
CA LEU A 451 13.62 -19.86 2.38
C LEU A 451 13.47 -18.61 3.26
N VAL A 452 13.47 -17.44 2.64
CA VAL A 452 13.23 -16.17 3.36
C VAL A 452 11.78 -16.13 3.81
N GLY A 453 11.56 -15.98 5.12
CA GLY A 453 10.22 -15.89 5.72
C GLY A 453 9.70 -14.46 5.79
N GLY A 454 8.44 -14.33 6.24
CA GLY A 454 7.76 -13.05 6.43
C GLY A 454 7.37 -12.34 5.13
N ILE A 455 6.90 -11.10 5.24
CA ILE A 455 6.43 -10.28 4.09
C ILE A 455 7.53 -10.12 3.03
N ILE A 456 8.77 -9.93 3.47
CA ILE A 456 9.94 -9.82 2.56
C ILE A 456 10.11 -11.10 1.76
N GLY A 457 9.98 -12.26 2.40
CA GLY A 457 10.08 -13.57 1.75
C GLY A 457 9.00 -13.77 0.70
N ILE A 458 7.76 -13.39 0.99
CA ILE A 458 6.64 -13.49 0.03
C ILE A 458 6.91 -12.62 -1.22
N ILE A 459 7.43 -11.41 -1.03
CA ILE A 459 7.79 -10.51 -2.13
C ILE A 459 8.95 -11.11 -2.95
N LEU A 460 10.01 -11.54 -2.31
CA LEU A 460 11.21 -12.07 -2.97
C LEU A 460 10.98 -13.42 -3.64
N ARG A 461 10.08 -14.27 -3.13
CA ARG A 461 9.73 -15.58 -3.69
C ARG A 461 9.30 -15.51 -5.15
N THR A 462 8.73 -14.40 -5.60
CA THR A 462 8.31 -14.20 -6.99
C THR A 462 9.50 -14.27 -7.96
N LEU A 463 10.68 -13.78 -7.55
CA LEU A 463 11.86 -13.78 -8.41
C LEU A 463 12.36 -15.18 -8.79
N PRO A 464 12.69 -16.08 -7.84
CA PRO A 464 13.08 -17.45 -8.17
C PRO A 464 11.98 -18.22 -8.92
N MET A 465 10.71 -17.97 -8.61
CA MET A 465 9.57 -18.59 -9.29
C MET A 465 9.57 -18.27 -10.80
N VAL A 466 9.75 -16.99 -11.15
CA VAL A 466 9.88 -16.55 -12.55
C VAL A 466 11.10 -17.19 -13.22
N VAL A 467 12.27 -17.14 -12.55
CA VAL A 467 13.52 -17.69 -13.08
C VAL A 467 13.38 -19.19 -13.36
N ILE A 468 12.80 -19.95 -12.44
CA ILE A 468 12.58 -21.39 -12.61
C ILE A 468 11.63 -21.66 -13.79
N CYS A 469 10.50 -20.96 -13.88
CA CYS A 469 9.56 -21.10 -14.99
C CYS A 469 10.23 -20.82 -16.35
N VAL A 470 11.06 -19.78 -16.40
CA VAL A 470 11.77 -19.38 -17.60
C VAL A 470 12.83 -20.41 -18.00
N ILE A 471 13.66 -20.89 -17.06
CA ILE A 471 14.68 -21.90 -17.31
C ILE A 471 14.03 -23.22 -17.79
N LEU A 472 12.97 -23.67 -17.14
CA LEU A 472 12.26 -24.89 -17.58
C LEU A 472 11.69 -24.74 -18.98
N ALA A 473 11.11 -23.58 -19.29
CA ALA A 473 10.59 -23.31 -20.66
C ALA A 473 11.73 -23.25 -21.69
N SER A 474 12.88 -22.68 -21.35
CA SER A 474 14.08 -22.62 -22.18
C SER A 474 14.64 -24.01 -22.47
N LEU A 475 14.73 -24.89 -21.45
CA LEU A 475 15.18 -26.27 -21.64
C LEU A 475 14.25 -27.06 -22.56
N ILE A 476 12.94 -26.89 -22.40
CA ILE A 476 11.96 -27.52 -23.30
C ILE A 476 12.17 -27.04 -24.76
N GLU A 477 12.34 -25.73 -24.94
CA GLU A 477 12.59 -25.15 -26.27
C GLU A 477 13.89 -25.67 -26.85
N ALA A 478 15.01 -25.55 -26.15
CA ALA A 478 16.34 -25.87 -26.64
C ALA A 478 16.54 -27.36 -26.97
N PHE A 479 15.93 -28.27 -26.22
CA PHE A 479 16.13 -29.71 -26.40
C PHE A 479 15.00 -30.44 -27.12
N LEU A 480 13.77 -29.94 -27.07
CA LEU A 480 12.61 -30.63 -27.66
C LEU A 480 12.07 -29.93 -28.90
N VAL A 481 12.16 -28.60 -28.98
CA VAL A 481 11.60 -27.80 -30.08
C VAL A 481 12.65 -27.46 -31.12
N LEU A 482 13.75 -26.83 -30.72
CA LEU A 482 14.82 -26.32 -31.58
C LEU A 482 15.45 -27.43 -32.50
N PRO A 483 15.77 -28.65 -32.02
CA PRO A 483 16.36 -29.69 -32.87
C PRO A 483 15.48 -30.10 -34.03
N GLY A 484 14.13 -30.12 -33.82
CA GLY A 484 13.18 -30.43 -34.90
C GLY A 484 13.17 -29.37 -36.01
N HIS A 485 13.24 -28.10 -35.62
CA HIS A 485 13.29 -26.98 -36.56
C HIS A 485 14.61 -26.88 -37.30
N LEU A 486 15.75 -27.06 -36.64
CA LEU A 486 17.08 -27.08 -37.24
C LEU A 486 17.23 -28.23 -38.25
N ARG A 487 16.72 -29.44 -37.94
CA ARG A 487 16.71 -30.55 -38.90
C ARG A 487 15.99 -30.17 -40.18
N GLY A 488 14.76 -29.62 -40.09
CA GLY A 488 13.99 -29.18 -41.23
C GLY A 488 14.76 -28.16 -42.11
N THR A 489 15.47 -27.28 -41.46
CA THR A 489 16.30 -26.27 -42.09
C THR A 489 17.52 -26.87 -42.77
N PHE A 490 18.29 -27.72 -42.10
CA PHE A 490 19.47 -28.38 -42.66
C PHE A 490 19.13 -29.27 -43.86
N THR A 491 17.96 -29.91 -43.83
CA THR A 491 17.46 -30.69 -44.95
C THR A 491 17.17 -29.83 -46.19
N ARG A 492 16.70 -28.61 -46.03
CA ARG A 492 16.38 -27.68 -47.14
C ARG A 492 17.61 -26.98 -47.67
N VAL A 493 18.57 -26.64 -46.84
CA VAL A 493 19.76 -25.85 -47.19
C VAL A 493 20.82 -26.71 -47.90
N GLY A 494 20.83 -28.03 -47.64
CA GLY A 494 21.87 -28.91 -48.20
C GLY A 494 23.26 -28.55 -47.71
N SER A 495 24.20 -28.28 -48.61
CA SER A 495 25.54 -27.79 -48.21
C SER A 495 25.56 -26.27 -48.04
N TYR A 496 25.89 -25.81 -46.86
CA TYR A 496 26.04 -24.38 -46.55
C TYR A 496 27.33 -23.82 -47.19
N ARG A 497 27.17 -22.84 -48.07
CA ARG A 497 28.28 -22.04 -48.61
C ARG A 497 28.17 -20.60 -48.12
N PRO A 498 29.11 -20.13 -47.27
CA PRO A 498 29.02 -18.77 -46.72
C PRO A 498 29.17 -17.72 -47.86
N LYS A 499 28.29 -16.68 -47.79
CA LYS A 499 28.39 -15.52 -48.72
C LYS A 499 29.70 -14.74 -48.43
N ARG A 500 30.19 -13.97 -49.40
CA ARG A 500 31.49 -13.24 -49.34
C ARG A 500 31.65 -12.38 -48.05
N LEU A 501 30.59 -11.72 -47.62
CA LEU A 501 30.62 -10.90 -46.42
C LEU A 501 30.81 -11.77 -45.16
N ARG A 502 30.05 -12.86 -45.07
CA ARG A 502 30.17 -13.83 -43.97
C ARG A 502 31.55 -14.43 -43.90
N LYS A 503 32.11 -14.83 -45.04
CA LYS A 503 33.47 -15.37 -45.09
C LYS A 503 34.51 -14.37 -44.56
N LYS A 504 34.38 -13.07 -44.90
CA LYS A 504 35.27 -12.03 -44.34
C LYS A 504 35.17 -11.89 -42.83
N LEU A 505 33.96 -11.99 -42.29
CA LEU A 505 33.74 -11.95 -40.83
C LEU A 505 34.35 -13.18 -40.14
N ASP A 506 34.08 -14.37 -40.68
CA ASP A 506 34.61 -15.62 -40.14
C ASP A 506 36.15 -15.64 -40.21
N ASP A 507 36.75 -15.23 -41.34
CA ASP A 507 38.19 -15.10 -41.51
C ASP A 507 38.79 -14.04 -40.54
N GLY A 508 38.08 -12.94 -40.30
CA GLY A 508 38.44 -11.90 -39.35
C GLY A 508 38.43 -12.42 -37.89
N PHE A 509 37.38 -13.15 -37.53
CA PHE A 509 37.26 -13.78 -36.22
C PHE A 509 38.32 -14.86 -35.98
N VAL A 510 38.54 -15.73 -36.96
CA VAL A 510 39.62 -16.74 -36.88
C VAL A 510 40.98 -16.07 -36.73
N ARG A 511 41.25 -14.99 -37.48
CA ARG A 511 42.48 -14.22 -37.34
C ARG A 511 42.64 -13.59 -35.94
N PHE A 512 41.58 -12.99 -35.38
CA PHE A 512 41.59 -12.47 -34.02
C PHE A 512 41.85 -13.58 -33.01
N ARG A 513 41.15 -14.72 -33.13
CA ARG A 513 41.30 -15.87 -32.25
C ARG A 513 42.75 -16.41 -32.26
N GLU A 514 43.31 -16.64 -33.43
CA GLU A 514 44.63 -17.23 -33.57
C GLU A 514 45.76 -16.23 -33.23
N LEU A 515 45.63 -14.96 -33.67
CA LEU A 515 46.72 -14.00 -33.54
C LEU A 515 46.72 -13.21 -32.22
N ARG A 516 45.56 -13.04 -31.58
CA ARG A 516 45.46 -12.23 -30.35
C ARG A 516 45.02 -13.07 -29.13
N PHE A 517 43.89 -13.78 -29.29
CA PHE A 517 43.28 -14.47 -28.15
C PHE A 517 44.10 -15.72 -27.73
N ARG A 518 44.50 -16.56 -28.70
CA ARG A 518 45.29 -17.76 -28.39
C ARG A 518 46.62 -17.45 -27.70
N PRO A 519 47.45 -16.48 -28.14
CA PRO A 519 48.66 -16.10 -27.41
C PRO A 519 48.38 -15.62 -25.98
N MET A 520 47.30 -14.86 -25.76
CA MET A 520 46.90 -14.37 -24.47
C MET A 520 46.55 -15.54 -23.51
N ILE A 521 45.78 -16.53 -23.97
CA ILE A 521 45.46 -17.72 -23.20
C ILE A 521 46.71 -18.55 -22.93
N VAL A 522 47.56 -18.77 -23.93
CA VAL A 522 48.83 -19.50 -23.75
C VAL A 522 49.70 -18.79 -22.74
N ALA A 523 49.80 -17.47 -22.76
CA ALA A 523 50.53 -16.69 -21.77
C ALA A 523 49.92 -16.83 -20.37
N GLY A 524 48.56 -16.74 -20.27
CA GLY A 524 47.86 -16.93 -19.01
C GLY A 524 48.10 -18.30 -18.38
N VAL A 525 48.11 -19.37 -19.19
CA VAL A 525 48.40 -20.72 -18.72
C VAL A 525 49.90 -20.87 -18.38
N ARG A 526 50.78 -20.30 -19.21
CA ARG A 526 52.25 -20.31 -18.96
C ARG A 526 52.61 -19.59 -17.65
N TYR A 527 52.00 -18.42 -17.42
CA TYR A 527 52.18 -17.62 -16.21
C TYR A 527 51.04 -17.81 -15.22
N ARG A 528 50.61 -19.07 -15.03
CA ARG A 528 49.40 -19.42 -14.23
C ARG A 528 49.34 -18.76 -12.85
N TRP A 529 50.47 -18.71 -12.14
CA TRP A 529 50.51 -18.09 -10.81
C TRP A 529 50.31 -16.56 -10.86
N MET A 530 50.84 -15.92 -11.88
CA MET A 530 50.61 -14.48 -12.09
C MET A 530 49.17 -14.17 -12.45
N THR A 531 48.54 -15.02 -13.27
CA THR A 531 47.10 -14.92 -13.61
C THR A 531 46.24 -15.11 -12.38
N VAL A 532 46.55 -16.11 -11.52
CA VAL A 532 45.84 -16.33 -10.25
C VAL A 532 46.07 -15.16 -9.30
N ALA A 533 47.31 -14.66 -9.19
CA ALA A 533 47.62 -13.52 -8.33
C ALA A 533 46.87 -12.24 -8.80
N LEU A 534 46.78 -12.00 -10.11
CA LEU A 534 46.02 -10.88 -10.68
C LEU A 534 44.51 -11.00 -10.38
N ALA A 535 43.95 -12.21 -10.56
CA ALA A 535 42.55 -12.47 -10.21
C ALA A 535 42.27 -12.25 -8.71
N ALA A 536 43.17 -12.76 -7.85
CA ALA A 536 43.07 -12.54 -6.42
C ALA A 536 43.21 -11.07 -6.02
N ALA A 537 44.12 -10.32 -6.67
CA ALA A 537 44.26 -8.89 -6.44
C ALA A 537 43.00 -8.10 -6.81
N ILE A 538 42.41 -8.39 -7.97
CA ILE A 538 41.13 -7.78 -8.40
C ILE A 538 40.01 -8.10 -7.40
N PHE A 539 39.96 -9.36 -6.93
CA PHE A 539 38.97 -9.79 -5.93
C PHE A 539 39.15 -9.07 -4.59
N ILE A 540 40.39 -8.96 -4.09
CA ILE A 540 40.73 -8.25 -2.84
C ILE A 540 40.36 -6.76 -2.96
N VAL A 541 40.71 -6.11 -4.08
CA VAL A 541 40.34 -4.71 -4.33
C VAL A 541 38.81 -4.52 -4.35
N SER A 542 38.07 -5.45 -4.99
CA SER A 542 36.63 -5.42 -5.02
C SER A 542 36.01 -5.55 -3.62
N ILE A 543 36.50 -6.49 -2.81
CA ILE A 543 36.08 -6.61 -1.39
C ILE A 543 36.46 -5.34 -0.62
N GLY A 544 37.67 -4.80 -0.86
CA GLY A 544 38.14 -3.58 -0.21
C GLY A 544 37.25 -2.37 -0.50
N TRP A 545 36.66 -2.28 -1.67
CA TRP A 545 35.69 -1.21 -2.00
C TRP A 545 34.37 -1.36 -1.22
N VAL A 546 33.89 -2.60 -1.05
CA VAL A 546 32.69 -2.87 -0.25
C VAL A 546 32.98 -2.65 1.23
N ALA A 547 34.06 -3.25 1.77
CA ALA A 547 34.43 -3.12 3.17
C ALA A 547 34.86 -1.70 3.57
N GLY A 548 35.40 -0.93 2.63
CA GLY A 548 35.78 0.47 2.81
C GLY A 548 34.62 1.44 2.69
N GLY A 549 33.37 0.97 2.57
CA GLY A 549 32.16 1.80 2.51
C GLY A 549 32.02 2.63 1.24
N ARG A 550 32.85 2.42 0.22
CA ARG A 550 32.73 3.12 -1.08
C ARG A 550 31.56 2.64 -1.91
N ILE A 551 31.12 1.41 -1.67
CA ILE A 551 29.87 0.85 -2.22
C ILE A 551 28.92 0.68 -1.05
N ALA A 552 27.91 1.56 -0.96
CA ALA A 552 26.89 1.49 0.08
C ALA A 552 25.98 0.28 -0.16
N PHE A 553 25.64 -0.43 0.89
CA PHE A 553 24.65 -1.50 0.86
C PHE A 553 23.25 -0.91 1.05
N ASN A 554 22.40 -1.04 0.04
CA ASN A 554 20.97 -0.71 0.12
C ASN A 554 20.17 -1.98 -0.14
N PHE A 555 19.43 -2.44 0.85
CA PHE A 555 18.61 -3.65 0.72
C PHE A 555 17.42 -3.44 -0.24
N PHE A 556 16.67 -2.35 -0.06
CA PHE A 556 15.66 -1.89 -0.99
C PHE A 556 16.07 -0.52 -1.55
N PRO A 557 16.56 -0.44 -2.79
CA PRO A 557 16.78 0.85 -3.40
C PRO A 557 15.42 1.53 -3.64
N VAL A 558 15.14 2.58 -2.88
CA VAL A 558 13.93 3.39 -3.07
C VAL A 558 14.16 4.26 -4.29
N ALA A 559 13.39 4.01 -5.35
CA ALA A 559 13.34 4.95 -6.44
C ALA A 559 12.63 6.22 -5.96
N GLU A 560 13.23 7.38 -6.23
CA GLU A 560 12.63 8.67 -5.91
C GLU A 560 11.23 8.75 -6.53
N GLY A 561 10.22 8.98 -5.68
CA GLY A 561 8.82 9.15 -6.09
C GLY A 561 8.47 10.63 -6.28
N PRO A 562 7.33 10.96 -6.86
CA PRO A 562 6.85 12.34 -6.94
C PRO A 562 6.19 12.80 -5.64
N ILE A 563 5.88 11.92 -4.70
CA ILE A 563 5.08 12.22 -3.50
C ILE A 563 5.96 12.21 -2.26
N PHE A 564 5.76 13.19 -1.41
CA PHE A 564 6.23 13.26 -0.03
C PHE A 564 5.24 14.02 0.83
N PHE A 565 5.40 13.95 2.14
CA PHE A 565 4.49 14.61 3.08
C PHE A 565 5.25 15.22 4.26
N ALA A 566 4.76 16.36 4.73
CA ALA A 566 5.15 16.95 5.99
C ALA A 566 4.09 16.63 7.04
N ASN A 567 4.50 16.10 8.18
CA ASN A 567 3.66 15.99 9.37
C ASN A 567 4.02 17.08 10.35
N VAL A 568 3.00 17.62 10.99
CA VAL A 568 3.07 18.66 12.00
C VAL A 568 2.35 18.12 13.24
N ASP A 569 3.08 17.92 14.32
CA ASP A 569 2.56 17.42 15.59
C ASP A 569 2.75 18.51 16.66
N PHE A 570 1.67 18.99 17.24
CA PHE A 570 1.68 19.92 18.37
C PHE A 570 1.49 19.17 19.68
N VAL A 571 1.85 19.82 20.79
CA VAL A 571 1.56 19.30 22.13
C VAL A 571 0.05 19.05 22.30
N ALA A 572 -0.31 18.00 23.00
CA ALA A 572 -1.72 17.64 23.21
C ALA A 572 -2.47 18.79 23.91
N GLY A 573 -3.70 19.06 23.48
CA GLY A 573 -4.50 20.20 23.96
C GLY A 573 -4.32 21.50 23.17
N THR A 574 -3.43 21.52 22.17
CA THR A 574 -3.33 22.67 21.27
C THR A 574 -4.64 22.83 20.47
N PRO A 575 -5.24 24.04 20.44
CA PRO A 575 -6.45 24.28 19.68
C PRO A 575 -6.29 23.96 18.21
N GLN A 576 -7.26 23.25 17.63
CA GLN A 576 -7.23 22.82 16.22
C GLN A 576 -7.02 24.00 15.23
N LYS A 577 -7.54 25.18 15.57
CA LYS A 577 -7.30 26.41 14.80
C LYS A 577 -5.83 26.78 14.72
N HIS A 578 -5.09 26.63 15.82
CA HIS A 578 -3.65 26.93 15.87
C HIS A 578 -2.86 25.99 14.95
N VAL A 579 -3.24 24.71 14.94
CA VAL A 579 -2.67 23.70 14.04
C VAL A 579 -2.98 24.06 12.57
N ALA A 580 -4.23 24.45 12.28
CA ALA A 580 -4.66 24.89 10.94
C ALA A 580 -3.90 26.12 10.45
N ASP A 581 -3.73 27.13 11.30
CA ASP A 581 -2.99 28.36 11.00
C ASP A 581 -1.51 28.07 10.71
N HIS A 582 -0.93 27.10 11.40
CA HIS A 582 0.44 26.68 11.14
C HIS A 582 0.56 25.84 9.85
N LEU A 583 -0.38 24.94 9.60
CA LEU A 583 -0.42 24.20 8.33
C LEU A 583 -0.50 25.12 7.11
N ALA A 584 -1.26 26.22 7.21
CA ALA A 584 -1.31 27.22 6.15
C ALA A 584 0.08 27.87 5.90
N LYS A 585 0.87 28.09 6.96
CA LYS A 585 2.25 28.60 6.83
C LYS A 585 3.19 27.57 6.22
N VAL A 586 3.02 26.29 6.57
CA VAL A 586 3.79 25.17 5.98
C VAL A 586 3.49 25.05 4.49
N GLU A 587 2.21 25.18 4.10
CA GLU A 587 1.80 25.19 2.69
C GLU A 587 2.32 26.43 1.94
N GLN A 588 2.30 27.61 2.56
CA GLN A 588 2.88 28.82 1.96
C GLN A 588 4.38 28.64 1.73
N ALA A 589 5.13 28.15 2.72
CA ALA A 589 6.56 27.85 2.58
C ALA A 589 6.85 26.85 1.45
N LEU A 590 5.91 25.90 1.17
CA LEU A 590 6.01 25.01 0.03
C LEU A 590 5.96 25.76 -1.30
N TRP A 591 4.98 26.67 -1.44
CA TRP A 591 4.84 27.47 -2.66
C TRP A 591 6.01 28.42 -2.86
N ASP A 592 6.52 29.04 -1.79
CA ASP A 592 7.72 29.89 -1.83
C ASP A 592 8.96 29.07 -2.26
N THR A 593 9.05 27.80 -1.83
CA THR A 593 10.12 26.88 -2.27
C THR A 593 9.97 26.50 -3.74
N ASN A 594 8.74 26.24 -4.19
CA ASN A 594 8.45 25.97 -5.59
C ASN A 594 8.90 27.14 -6.48
N ASP A 595 8.59 28.37 -6.07
CA ASP A 595 8.95 29.59 -6.81
C ASP A 595 10.46 29.85 -6.77
N HIS A 596 11.14 29.54 -5.67
CA HIS A 596 12.61 29.60 -5.56
C HIS A 596 13.30 28.74 -6.62
N PHE A 597 12.77 27.57 -6.93
CA PHE A 597 13.29 26.67 -7.97
C PHE A 597 12.74 26.97 -9.38
N GLY A 598 12.09 28.11 -9.59
CA GLY A 598 11.59 28.56 -10.90
C GLY A 598 10.14 28.23 -11.18
N GLY A 599 9.40 27.71 -10.19
CA GLY A 599 7.99 27.35 -10.32
C GLY A 599 7.71 26.06 -11.09
N GLY A 600 6.47 25.59 -11.05
CA GLY A 600 6.00 24.45 -11.85
C GLY A 600 6.48 23.06 -11.42
N LEU A 601 7.17 22.95 -10.28
CA LEU A 601 7.56 21.65 -9.73
C LEU A 601 6.42 20.98 -8.95
N VAL A 602 5.63 21.75 -8.18
CA VAL A 602 4.50 21.27 -7.40
C VAL A 602 3.28 21.11 -8.30
N VAL A 603 2.79 19.90 -8.42
CA VAL A 603 1.58 19.53 -9.17
C VAL A 603 0.35 19.62 -8.27
N THR A 604 0.44 19.03 -7.07
CA THR A 604 -0.64 18.98 -6.09
C THR A 604 -0.10 19.17 -4.69
N ALA A 605 -0.78 20.02 -3.90
CA ALA A 605 -0.56 20.17 -2.47
C ALA A 605 -1.90 20.04 -1.76
N ILE A 606 -1.96 19.23 -0.71
CA ILE A 606 -3.18 18.93 0.05
C ILE A 606 -2.85 19.04 1.52
N SER A 607 -3.53 19.95 2.22
CA SER A 607 -3.42 20.10 3.66
C SER A 607 -4.51 19.31 4.36
N ARG A 608 -4.13 18.52 5.37
CA ARG A 608 -5.02 17.66 6.15
C ARG A 608 -4.87 17.98 7.61
N LEU A 609 -5.92 18.43 8.24
CA LEU A 609 -6.00 18.71 9.66
C LEU A 609 -6.62 17.52 10.39
N GLY A 610 -6.09 17.16 11.54
CA GLY A 610 -6.53 15.98 12.30
C GLY A 610 -6.02 14.65 11.76
N LEU A 611 -5.10 14.64 10.78
CA LEU A 611 -4.56 13.44 10.17
C LEU A 611 -3.07 13.56 9.90
N GLY A 612 -2.28 12.66 10.48
CA GLY A 612 -0.86 12.49 10.20
C GLY A 612 -0.62 11.28 9.29
N GLU A 613 0.26 11.42 8.30
CA GLU A 613 0.71 10.30 7.49
C GLU A 613 1.82 9.54 8.22
N SER A 614 1.66 8.23 8.39
CA SER A 614 2.67 7.34 8.98
C SER A 614 3.27 6.43 7.91
N GLY A 615 4.53 6.05 8.09
CA GLY A 615 5.13 4.96 7.31
C GLY A 615 4.53 3.59 7.64
N ASP A 616 3.79 3.49 8.73
CA ASP A 616 3.11 2.28 9.18
C ASP A 616 1.74 2.11 8.50
N TRP A 617 1.12 0.94 8.70
CA TRP A 617 -0.19 0.62 8.13
C TRP A 617 -1.34 1.48 8.69
N GLU A 618 -1.09 2.21 9.78
CA GLU A 618 -2.06 3.02 10.49
C GLU A 618 -1.72 4.50 10.40
N ARG A 619 -2.74 5.29 10.05
CA ARG A 619 -2.67 6.75 10.10
C ARG A 619 -2.97 7.23 11.52
N ARG A 620 -2.20 8.20 11.98
CA ARG A 620 -2.49 8.86 13.26
C ARG A 620 -3.62 9.86 13.08
N ARG A 621 -4.61 9.79 13.96
CA ARG A 621 -5.69 10.79 14.05
C ARG A 621 -5.65 11.44 15.40
N SER A 622 -5.63 12.76 15.44
CA SER A 622 -5.72 13.58 16.63
C SER A 622 -6.00 15.02 16.23
N ASP A 623 -6.61 15.79 17.11
CA ASP A 623 -6.93 17.20 16.87
C ASP A 623 -5.69 18.13 16.85
N ASN A 624 -4.58 17.71 17.47
CA ASN A 624 -3.31 18.45 17.54
C ASN A 624 -2.32 18.10 16.43
N ILE A 625 -2.72 17.32 15.41
CA ILE A 625 -1.84 16.95 14.32
C ILE A 625 -2.37 17.42 12.97
N GLY A 626 -1.47 17.51 12.01
CA GLY A 626 -1.83 17.75 10.62
C GLY A 626 -0.74 17.30 9.66
N SER A 627 -1.08 17.25 8.39
CA SER A 627 -0.11 16.93 7.35
C SER A 627 -0.33 17.70 6.06
N VAL A 628 0.75 17.98 5.33
CA VAL A 628 0.72 18.49 3.96
C VAL A 628 1.29 17.43 3.04
N LEU A 629 0.44 16.87 2.18
CA LEU A 629 0.87 15.95 1.13
C LEU A 629 1.21 16.76 -0.12
N VAL A 630 2.36 16.46 -0.71
CA VAL A 630 2.89 17.15 -1.90
C VAL A 630 3.15 16.13 -3.00
N GLU A 631 2.68 16.43 -4.20
CA GLU A 631 3.05 15.73 -5.42
C GLU A 631 3.82 16.67 -6.33
N LEU A 632 5.06 16.32 -6.63
CA LEU A 632 5.90 17.00 -7.62
C LEU A 632 5.75 16.39 -9.01
N VAL A 633 6.21 17.11 -10.01
CA VAL A 633 6.44 16.55 -11.35
C VAL A 633 7.33 15.31 -11.23
N LYS A 634 7.07 14.29 -12.08
CA LYS A 634 7.83 13.03 -12.06
C LYS A 634 9.36 13.27 -12.05
N PRO A 635 10.14 12.47 -11.30
CA PRO A 635 11.59 12.67 -11.15
C PRO A 635 12.36 12.73 -12.47
N ASP A 636 11.92 11.98 -13.48
CA ASP A 636 12.55 11.95 -14.82
C ASP A 636 12.30 13.24 -15.63
N ALA A 637 11.33 14.06 -15.24
CA ALA A 637 10.95 15.30 -15.91
C ALA A 637 11.44 16.57 -15.20
N ARG A 638 12.21 16.45 -14.11
CA ARG A 638 12.74 17.58 -13.31
C ARG A 638 14.22 17.42 -12.98
N ALA A 639 14.91 18.53 -12.85
CA ALA A 639 16.31 18.56 -12.46
C ALA A 639 16.49 18.55 -10.92
N VAL A 640 15.55 19.16 -10.19
CA VAL A 640 15.59 19.26 -8.72
C VAL A 640 15.17 17.94 -8.10
N ARG A 641 16.02 17.38 -7.24
CA ARG A 641 15.73 16.15 -6.51
C ARG A 641 14.91 16.41 -5.25
N ASN A 642 14.13 15.39 -4.80
CA ASN A 642 13.31 15.49 -3.59
C ASN A 642 14.10 15.97 -2.40
N ARG A 643 15.27 15.38 -2.17
CA ARG A 643 16.13 15.72 -1.04
C ARG A 643 16.45 17.23 -1.02
N THR A 644 16.89 17.80 -2.15
CA THR A 644 17.21 19.23 -2.26
C THR A 644 15.96 20.09 -2.05
N PHE A 645 14.82 19.67 -2.60
CA PHE A 645 13.57 20.39 -2.42
C PHE A 645 13.10 20.36 -0.96
N ILE A 646 13.15 19.19 -0.30
CA ILE A 646 12.76 19.00 1.10
C ILE A 646 13.67 19.77 2.04
N GLU A 647 14.99 19.76 1.82
CA GLU A 647 15.95 20.53 2.61
C GLU A 647 15.64 22.04 2.54
N GLU A 648 15.40 22.58 1.35
CA GLU A 648 15.05 23.98 1.16
C GLU A 648 13.68 24.33 1.75
N TRP A 649 12.67 23.46 1.56
CA TRP A 649 11.35 23.67 2.13
C TRP A 649 11.40 23.73 3.66
N ARG A 650 12.15 22.84 4.29
CA ARG A 650 12.31 22.78 5.75
C ARG A 650 12.88 24.08 6.31
N THR A 651 13.83 24.73 5.61
CA THR A 651 14.43 26.00 6.08
C THR A 651 13.45 27.17 6.05
N ARG A 652 12.38 27.09 5.25
CA ARG A 652 11.37 28.14 5.09
C ARG A 652 10.17 27.98 6.02
N ILE A 653 9.99 26.79 6.61
CA ILE A 653 8.90 26.57 7.55
C ILE A 653 9.23 27.30 8.87
N PRO A 654 8.35 28.20 9.32
CA PRO A 654 8.60 28.92 10.57
C PRO A 654 8.38 28.03 11.78
N ASP A 655 9.13 28.25 12.85
CA ASP A 655 8.85 27.65 14.15
C ASP A 655 7.52 28.14 14.72
N ALA A 656 6.86 27.30 15.52
CA ALA A 656 5.62 27.66 16.19
C ALA A 656 5.65 27.24 17.66
N PRO A 657 5.09 28.06 18.57
CA PRO A 657 4.96 27.69 19.96
C PRO A 657 4.11 26.41 20.11
N GLY A 658 4.59 25.46 20.89
CA GLY A 658 3.91 24.18 21.09
C GLY A 658 4.08 23.15 19.97
N LEU A 659 4.87 23.45 18.93
CA LEU A 659 5.26 22.46 17.92
C LEU A 659 6.21 21.43 18.54
N GLU A 660 5.77 20.17 18.63
CA GLU A 660 6.55 19.08 19.20
C GLU A 660 7.39 18.37 18.14
N ASN A 661 6.84 18.23 16.93
CA ASN A 661 7.53 17.57 15.83
C ASN A 661 7.13 18.11 14.45
N LEU A 662 8.13 18.30 13.59
CA LEU A 662 7.96 18.55 12.16
C LEU A 662 8.78 17.51 11.40
N SER A 663 8.12 16.58 10.76
CA SER A 663 8.78 15.54 9.95
C SER A 663 8.37 15.63 8.49
N ILE A 664 9.36 15.71 7.58
CA ILE A 664 9.11 15.66 6.14
C ILE A 664 9.69 14.34 5.64
N LYS A 665 8.83 13.48 5.10
CA LYS A 665 9.18 12.10 4.73
C LYS A 665 8.70 11.79 3.31
N GLU A 666 9.47 10.95 2.62
CA GLU A 666 9.03 10.28 1.40
C GLU A 666 8.36 8.94 1.77
N PRO A 667 7.34 8.48 1.01
CA PRO A 667 6.82 7.13 1.20
C PRO A 667 7.93 6.10 0.97
N THR A 668 8.13 5.21 1.93
CA THR A 668 9.09 4.12 1.79
C THR A 668 8.52 3.01 0.91
N ALA A 669 9.33 2.48 -0.02
CA ALA A 669 9.00 1.28 -0.76
C ALA A 669 9.56 0.07 0.02
N GLY A 670 8.67 -0.77 0.54
CA GLY A 670 9.07 -1.95 1.29
C GLY A 670 8.11 -2.25 2.45
N PRO A 671 8.48 -3.17 3.33
CA PRO A 671 7.75 -3.37 4.58
C PRO A 671 7.75 -2.08 5.41
N PRO A 672 6.65 -1.82 6.14
CA PRO A 672 6.59 -0.67 7.04
C PRO A 672 7.67 -0.79 8.13
N GLY A 673 8.19 0.34 8.58
CA GLY A 673 9.20 0.44 9.61
C GLY A 673 10.06 1.68 9.44
N GLN A 674 10.87 1.96 10.43
CA GLN A 674 11.85 3.04 10.43
C GLN A 674 13.25 2.47 10.10
N ASP A 675 14.14 3.30 9.56
CA ASP A 675 15.51 2.88 9.27
C ASP A 675 16.30 2.61 10.55
N ILE A 676 16.00 3.36 11.61
CA ILE A 676 16.57 3.19 12.95
C ILE A 676 15.40 3.17 13.94
N GLU A 677 15.26 2.10 14.68
CA GLU A 677 14.28 1.95 15.76
C GLU A 677 15.02 1.54 17.04
N VAL A 678 14.85 2.34 18.09
CA VAL A 678 15.48 2.09 19.41
C VAL A 678 14.40 1.94 20.45
N GLN A 679 14.30 0.77 21.04
CA GLN A 679 13.36 0.49 22.13
C GLN A 679 14.00 0.79 23.48
N ILE A 680 13.37 1.71 24.23
CA ILE A 680 13.78 2.06 25.59
C ILE A 680 12.78 1.46 26.56
N THR A 681 13.25 0.70 27.54
CA THR A 681 12.40 0.07 28.56
C THR A 681 12.79 0.56 29.97
N GLY A 682 11.82 0.70 30.85
CA GLY A 682 12.05 1.15 32.23
C GLY A 682 10.80 1.04 33.10
N SER A 683 10.97 1.16 34.40
CA SER A 683 9.87 1.06 35.39
C SER A 683 9.09 2.36 35.57
N SER A 684 9.60 3.49 35.06
CA SER A 684 8.96 4.82 35.22
C SER A 684 8.80 5.43 33.83
N LEU A 685 7.57 5.74 33.45
CA LEU A 685 7.23 6.40 32.18
C LEU A 685 7.96 7.74 32.03
N LEU A 686 8.06 8.54 33.09
CA LEU A 686 8.80 9.80 33.07
C LEU A 686 10.29 9.61 32.80
N ALA A 687 10.90 8.58 33.40
CA ALA A 687 12.31 8.28 33.15
C ALA A 687 12.54 7.79 31.71
N VAL A 688 11.65 6.94 31.18
CA VAL A 688 11.67 6.47 29.79
C VAL A 688 11.52 7.64 28.81
N LYS A 689 10.55 8.55 29.05
CA LYS A 689 10.37 9.75 28.23
C LYS A 689 11.59 10.66 28.25
N SER A 690 12.18 10.91 29.43
CA SER A 690 13.39 11.73 29.56
C SER A 690 14.59 11.11 28.80
N ALA A 691 14.74 9.79 28.86
CA ALA A 691 15.75 9.07 28.10
C ALA A 691 15.50 9.16 26.60
N ALA A 692 14.25 9.03 26.15
CA ALA A 692 13.86 9.15 24.74
C ALA A 692 14.16 10.56 24.21
N VAL A 693 13.81 11.61 24.95
CA VAL A 693 14.13 13.01 24.59
C VAL A 693 15.64 13.24 24.50
N THR A 694 16.40 12.70 25.45
CA THR A 694 17.87 12.79 25.41
C THR A 694 18.46 12.10 24.19
N LEU A 695 17.97 10.89 23.88
CA LEU A 695 18.41 10.14 22.69
C LEU A 695 18.00 10.87 21.39
N LYS A 696 16.79 11.40 21.33
CA LYS A 696 16.29 12.20 20.20
C LYS A 696 17.23 13.36 19.90
N ASN A 697 17.63 14.12 20.93
CA ASN A 697 18.53 15.26 20.77
C ASN A 697 19.92 14.83 20.28
N LEU A 698 20.45 13.70 20.76
CA LEU A 698 21.72 13.14 20.29
C LEU A 698 21.65 12.68 18.84
N LEU A 699 20.54 12.06 18.43
CA LEU A 699 20.36 11.56 17.07
C LEU A 699 20.18 12.67 16.03
N ILE A 700 19.52 13.78 16.38
CA ILE A 700 19.34 14.93 15.50
C ILE A 700 20.67 15.57 15.09
N ASP A 701 21.68 15.54 15.96
CA ASP A 701 23.01 16.09 15.70
C ASP A 701 23.86 15.19 14.78
N ILE A 702 23.41 13.98 14.45
CA ILE A 702 24.17 13.06 13.59
C ILE A 702 23.89 13.37 12.11
N PRO A 703 24.93 13.69 11.31
CA PRO A 703 24.74 13.96 9.89
C PRO A 703 24.09 12.78 9.14
N GLY A 704 23.00 13.03 8.44
CA GLY A 704 22.25 12.03 7.69
C GLY A 704 21.06 11.43 8.44
N VAL A 705 20.89 11.73 9.72
CA VAL A 705 19.69 11.37 10.49
C VAL A 705 18.65 12.49 10.35
N SER A 706 17.41 12.15 10.10
CA SER A 706 16.29 13.10 9.98
C SER A 706 14.97 12.45 10.41
N GLY A 707 13.99 13.26 10.81
CA GLY A 707 12.66 12.78 11.19
C GLY A 707 12.68 11.93 12.46
N VAL A 708 13.50 12.30 13.44
CA VAL A 708 13.58 11.59 14.74
C VAL A 708 12.34 11.89 15.56
N GLU A 709 11.59 10.88 15.90
CA GLU A 709 10.35 10.97 16.70
C GLU A 709 10.34 9.88 17.77
N ASP A 710 9.61 10.10 18.83
CA ASP A 710 9.29 9.07 19.83
C ASP A 710 7.78 8.77 19.80
N ASP A 711 7.41 7.57 20.20
CA ASP A 711 6.04 7.06 20.19
C ASP A 711 5.28 7.34 21.51
N MET A 712 5.83 8.16 22.41
CA MET A 712 5.27 8.54 23.69
C MET A 712 5.04 10.06 23.77
N PRO A 713 4.06 10.64 23.05
CA PRO A 713 3.75 12.06 23.13
C PRO A 713 3.29 12.44 24.54
N TYR A 714 3.47 13.71 24.91
CA TYR A 714 2.88 14.23 26.15
C TYR A 714 1.35 14.21 26.05
N GLY A 715 0.68 13.73 27.10
CA GLY A 715 -0.78 13.76 27.21
C GLY A 715 -1.31 15.18 27.47
N ARG A 716 -2.64 15.33 27.40
CA ARG A 716 -3.31 16.57 27.76
C ARG A 716 -3.16 16.85 29.27
N GLU A 717 -3.11 18.11 29.64
CA GLU A 717 -3.21 18.52 31.04
C GLU A 717 -4.55 18.07 31.63
N GLN A 718 -4.53 17.43 32.76
CA GLN A 718 -5.72 16.87 33.42
C GLN A 718 -6.14 17.73 34.58
N LEU A 719 -7.40 18.15 34.60
CA LEU A 719 -8.04 18.75 35.77
C LEU A 719 -8.69 17.68 36.62
N ILE A 720 -8.05 17.33 37.73
CA ILE A 720 -8.57 16.32 38.67
C ILE A 720 -9.52 16.98 39.66
N LEU A 721 -10.82 16.73 39.46
CA LEU A 721 -11.87 17.24 40.33
C LEU A 721 -12.10 16.30 41.54
N ARG A 722 -12.34 16.89 42.72
CA ARG A 722 -12.69 16.15 43.95
C ARG A 722 -13.91 16.77 44.56
N LEU A 723 -14.85 15.95 45.03
CA LEU A 723 -15.99 16.43 45.77
C LEU A 723 -15.52 17.02 47.11
N THR A 724 -16.06 18.17 47.48
CA THR A 724 -15.82 18.79 48.77
C THR A 724 -16.82 18.22 49.81
N PRO A 725 -16.50 18.23 51.11
CA PRO A 725 -17.46 17.81 52.15
C PRO A 725 -18.79 18.60 52.08
N THR A 726 -18.76 19.85 51.65
CA THR A 726 -19.96 20.66 51.45
C THR A 726 -20.79 20.14 50.27
N GLY A 727 -20.13 19.72 49.16
CA GLY A 727 -20.83 19.12 48.05
C GLY A 727 -21.51 17.80 48.42
N GLU A 728 -20.82 16.95 49.20
CA GLU A 728 -21.39 15.70 49.69
C GLU A 728 -22.59 15.97 50.61
N ALA A 729 -22.50 16.97 51.50
CA ALA A 729 -23.60 17.36 52.40
C ALA A 729 -24.81 17.93 51.64
N LEU A 730 -24.61 18.50 50.43
CA LEU A 730 -25.66 18.95 49.54
C LEU A 730 -26.26 17.82 48.68
N GLY A 731 -25.82 16.57 48.90
CA GLY A 731 -26.32 15.40 48.17
C GLY A 731 -25.73 15.19 46.78
N LEU A 732 -24.64 15.91 46.44
CA LEU A 732 -23.93 15.66 45.17
C LEU A 732 -23.14 14.35 45.30
N SER A 733 -23.10 13.59 44.20
CA SER A 733 -22.23 12.43 44.05
C SER A 733 -21.25 12.64 42.90
N VAL A 734 -20.12 11.96 42.94
CA VAL A 734 -19.13 11.97 41.86
C VAL A 734 -19.78 11.60 40.53
N GLU A 735 -20.66 10.60 40.55
CA GLU A 735 -21.40 10.14 39.36
C GLU A 735 -22.33 11.21 38.79
N ASN A 736 -23.13 11.85 39.67
CA ASN A 736 -24.07 12.89 39.23
C ASN A 736 -23.34 14.12 38.68
N LEU A 737 -22.30 14.57 39.40
CA LEU A 737 -21.48 15.71 38.95
C LEU A 737 -20.73 15.38 37.66
N GLY A 738 -20.16 14.18 37.56
CA GLY A 738 -19.47 13.73 36.37
C GLY A 738 -20.40 13.68 35.14
N ARG A 739 -21.62 13.17 35.28
CA ARG A 739 -22.62 13.16 34.17
C ARG A 739 -23.03 14.57 33.75
N GLN A 740 -23.24 15.49 34.73
CA GLN A 740 -23.59 16.88 34.39
C GLN A 740 -22.45 17.61 33.68
N LEU A 741 -21.21 17.44 34.14
CA LEU A 741 -20.04 18.03 33.51
C LEU A 741 -19.84 17.46 32.10
N ARG A 742 -19.94 16.14 31.93
CA ARG A 742 -19.87 15.51 30.63
C ARG A 742 -20.96 16.04 29.69
N ALA A 743 -22.22 16.11 30.16
CA ALA A 743 -23.30 16.67 29.36
C ALA A 743 -23.07 18.15 29.03
N GLY A 744 -22.43 18.94 29.89
CA GLY A 744 -22.09 20.34 29.66
C GLY A 744 -21.00 20.51 28.60
N TYR A 745 -19.91 19.76 28.70
CA TYR A 745 -18.75 19.93 27.79
C TYR A 745 -18.83 19.13 26.52
N GLU A 746 -19.28 17.86 26.55
CA GLU A 746 -19.35 16.99 25.38
C GLU A 746 -20.77 16.94 24.76
N GLY A 747 -21.78 17.35 25.54
CA GLY A 747 -23.18 17.22 25.16
C GLY A 747 -23.76 15.86 25.51
N TYR A 748 -25.09 15.79 25.47
CA TYR A 748 -25.87 14.57 25.65
C TYR A 748 -26.31 14.00 24.31
N LEU A 749 -25.82 12.80 23.96
CA LEU A 749 -26.24 12.08 22.75
C LEU A 749 -27.68 11.59 22.93
N VAL A 750 -28.61 12.12 22.15
CA VAL A 750 -30.02 11.76 22.17
C VAL A 750 -30.30 10.50 21.37
N GLN A 751 -29.84 10.51 20.11
CA GLN A 751 -30.03 9.42 19.16
C GLN A 751 -29.04 9.53 18.00
N VAL A 752 -28.82 8.42 17.33
CA VAL A 752 -28.15 8.35 16.01
C VAL A 752 -29.21 7.99 14.99
N MET A 753 -29.32 8.73 13.92
CA MET A 753 -30.26 8.46 12.85
C MET A 753 -29.56 8.27 11.52
N ALA A 754 -30.06 7.35 10.71
CA ALA A 754 -29.61 7.20 9.32
C ALA A 754 -30.26 8.29 8.43
N ASP A 755 -29.42 9.03 7.72
CA ASP A 755 -29.82 9.99 6.68
C ASP A 755 -29.14 9.58 5.36
N ASN A 756 -29.89 8.90 4.51
CA ASN A 756 -29.39 8.23 3.30
C ASN A 756 -28.31 7.19 3.62
N ASN A 757 -27.04 7.49 3.31
CA ASN A 757 -25.89 6.62 3.56
C ASN A 757 -25.00 7.11 4.71
N ASP A 758 -25.42 8.18 5.40
CA ASP A 758 -24.69 8.77 6.51
C ASP A 758 -25.42 8.55 7.83
N GLU A 759 -24.68 8.49 8.92
CA GLU A 759 -25.21 8.58 10.28
C GLU A 759 -25.13 10.03 10.72
N VAL A 760 -26.21 10.51 11.33
CA VAL A 760 -26.32 11.86 11.89
C VAL A 760 -26.64 11.73 13.36
N GLU A 761 -25.76 12.26 14.20
CA GLU A 761 -26.01 12.31 15.63
C GLU A 761 -26.92 13.48 15.99
N VAL A 762 -27.79 13.28 16.98
CA VAL A 762 -28.60 14.35 17.57
C VAL A 762 -28.10 14.55 19.00
N ARG A 763 -27.54 15.73 19.27
CA ARG A 763 -26.95 16.06 20.57
C ARG A 763 -27.57 17.30 21.18
N VAL A 764 -27.86 17.26 22.47
CA VAL A 764 -28.19 18.45 23.27
C VAL A 764 -26.89 18.95 23.89
N VAL A 765 -26.56 20.20 23.63
CA VAL A 765 -25.25 20.79 23.99
C VAL A 765 -25.43 22.20 24.55
N LEU A 766 -24.44 22.70 25.29
CA LEU A 766 -24.31 24.14 25.55
C LEU A 766 -23.82 24.85 24.30
N PRO A 767 -24.07 26.15 24.11
CA PRO A 767 -23.46 26.95 23.05
C PRO A 767 -21.95 26.88 23.11
N ASP A 768 -21.28 26.95 21.95
CA ASP A 768 -19.82 26.83 21.88
C ASP A 768 -19.08 27.95 22.65
N SER A 769 -19.74 29.10 22.88
CA SER A 769 -19.22 30.19 23.70
C SER A 769 -19.22 29.89 25.22
N GLU A 770 -19.91 28.85 25.65
CA GLU A 770 -20.05 28.44 27.06
C GLU A 770 -19.30 27.15 27.40
N ARG A 771 -18.63 26.55 26.39
CA ARG A 771 -17.87 25.29 26.51
C ARG A 771 -16.37 25.45 26.58
#